data_c7bdee63c993fbc0d8da583e9e7ae760
#
_entry.id   c7bdee63c993fbc0d8da583e9e7ae760
#
_cell.length_a   1.000
_cell.length_b   1.000
_cell.length_c   1.000
_cell.angle_alpha   90.00
_cell.angle_beta   90.00
_cell.angle_gamma   90.00
#
_symmetry.space_group_name_H-M   'P 1'
#
loop_
_entity.id
_entity.type
_entity.pdbx_description
1 polymer ?
#
loop_
_entity_poly.entity_id
_entity_poly.type
_entity_poly.pdbx_seq_one_letter_code
_entity_poly.pdbx_strand_id
1 'polypeptide(L)'
;MRFTRYRFGEFQLDPAVRELSRSGERLALPLKSLECVVYLVAHRERAVGRDELVSAVWGRADVSDTVITQTMRRARKALDDAGDRQTMIRTVPGFGYRWAAPVEEVDASAPLAIAPVAPQIDPPLRLPVTATPLPASGSSPPASPLWHRRYRRAAAGMVGLMIVGVAVAWLMRHPLETPTTQAAAVDERVTVLPVAVEAPGPEYSWVRLGAMEYAAGRLRGAALKVTPTEQTLHLSAPLEQIDGSASPSLGQADLQAVLKRSGARWLIVPGAERIGTQWRVRLRALDGQSDTSVEAQGDTPLQAMAVATDTWLRRIHRAPSHAAAPTPLQERLQRIDAELDAGQLEAAREQILAAPTGARDAPAMLVREGQLEYRGGRMDTALALFTRGLAGGMQVPGEIRAKAMMGLGSVALRQARYRDAQQHYTDALDVLVAADGGNNQQELLGNAYNGRGVARVQQDDLEGAVSDLGLARVAMRRSGDVVSAAMVGSNLGRIEGIRNHWPQAVQEFESANEVFARFQVHDYLAATLAAEASAQLELVQPAQAAASIARAMALRDRIEDGTLIRVILTAQARVAIANGALQDASDALQGLPAAISDHGATTRLRMSLALARGDRADAARLARQLPASAVEADTGDVAIAVQATDNVDVARRWLHLTPQPPAAPPAQAPAATFAIALMQHRFGAPASALGLADSALAVADRDGSPNDRLRANLLRALVLLDAGKVQEATAVLGELEGYAKADFRVAWLAWTVYNRRGDAALARNALAQAQALRGQRTLTLPPVL
;
A
#
# COMPACT_ATOMS: atom_id res chain seq x y z
N MET A 1 -25.46 15.88 4.77
CA MET A 1 -24.99 16.57 3.55
C MET A 1 -26.07 16.44 2.49
N ARG A 2 -26.51 17.53 1.85
CA ARG A 2 -27.38 17.45 0.68
C ARG A 2 -26.50 16.92 -0.46
N PHE A 3 -26.78 15.73 -0.95
CA PHE A 3 -26.11 15.19 -2.13
C PHE A 3 -26.62 15.92 -3.36
N THR A 4 -25.80 16.79 -3.92
CA THR A 4 -26.13 17.59 -5.09
C THR A 4 -25.84 16.77 -6.34
N ARG A 5 -26.84 16.49 -7.15
CA ARG A 5 -26.69 15.97 -8.51
C ARG A 5 -26.44 17.13 -9.47
N TYR A 6 -25.67 16.89 -10.49
CA TYR A 6 -25.36 17.89 -11.50
C TYR A 6 -25.99 17.49 -12.84
N ARG A 7 -26.59 18.47 -13.52
CA ARG A 7 -27.08 18.31 -14.89
C ARG A 7 -26.37 19.31 -15.81
N PHE A 8 -25.90 18.82 -16.96
CA PHE A 8 -25.27 19.65 -17.98
C PHE A 8 -25.57 19.08 -19.37
N GLY A 9 -26.33 19.83 -20.18
CA GLY A 9 -26.84 19.32 -21.45
C GLY A 9 -27.70 18.06 -21.28
N GLU A 10 -27.37 17.01 -22.00
CA GLU A 10 -28.05 15.70 -21.92
C GLU A 10 -27.50 14.79 -20.80
N PHE A 11 -26.49 15.26 -20.06
CA PHE A 11 -25.79 14.47 -19.07
C PHE A 11 -26.30 14.75 -17.65
N GLN A 12 -26.34 13.70 -16.83
CA GLN A 12 -26.56 13.78 -15.40
C GLN A 12 -25.40 13.10 -14.68
N LEU A 13 -24.82 13.79 -13.70
CA LEU A 13 -23.72 13.30 -12.88
C LEU A 13 -24.20 13.23 -11.43
N ASP A 14 -24.11 12.04 -10.86
CA ASP A 14 -24.36 11.80 -9.44
C ASP A 14 -23.03 11.45 -8.76
N PRO A 15 -22.40 12.41 -8.04
CA PRO A 15 -21.14 12.17 -7.35
C PRO A 15 -21.23 11.16 -6.22
N ALA A 16 -22.42 10.99 -5.60
CA ALA A 16 -22.61 10.13 -4.45
C ALA A 16 -22.55 8.64 -4.84
N VAL A 17 -23.15 8.28 -5.97
CA VAL A 17 -23.11 6.91 -6.52
C VAL A 17 -22.07 6.76 -7.61
N ARG A 18 -21.29 7.83 -7.89
CA ARG A 18 -20.24 7.87 -8.93
C ARG A 18 -20.75 7.41 -10.28
N GLU A 19 -21.84 7.98 -10.72
CA GLU A 19 -22.51 7.61 -11.95
C GLU A 19 -22.67 8.82 -12.88
N LEU A 20 -22.34 8.61 -14.15
CA LEU A 20 -22.62 9.52 -15.24
C LEU A 20 -23.62 8.85 -16.18
N SER A 21 -24.73 9.53 -16.48
CA SER A 21 -25.74 9.07 -17.42
C SER A 21 -26.01 10.10 -18.51
N ARG A 22 -26.44 9.67 -19.70
CA ARG A 22 -26.87 10.50 -20.81
C ARG A 22 -28.30 10.11 -21.16
N SER A 23 -29.23 11.06 -21.10
CA SER A 23 -30.65 10.82 -21.37
C SER A 23 -31.24 9.61 -20.61
N GLY A 24 -30.75 9.36 -19.38
CA GLY A 24 -31.19 8.26 -18.52
C GLY A 24 -30.42 6.93 -18.71
N GLU A 25 -29.58 6.79 -19.72
CA GLU A 25 -28.71 5.63 -19.90
C GLU A 25 -27.36 5.83 -19.23
N ARG A 26 -26.91 4.83 -18.47
CA ARG A 26 -25.62 4.85 -17.77
C ARG A 26 -24.46 4.77 -18.75
N LEU A 27 -23.52 5.69 -18.65
CA LEU A 27 -22.30 5.69 -19.43
C LEU A 27 -21.15 4.93 -18.70
N ALA A 28 -20.59 3.95 -19.37
CA ALA A 28 -19.40 3.24 -18.87
C ALA A 28 -18.16 4.13 -19.06
N LEU A 29 -17.72 4.77 -17.97
CA LEU A 29 -16.54 5.62 -17.95
C LEU A 29 -15.53 5.08 -16.93
N PRO A 30 -14.22 4.93 -17.30
CA PRO A 30 -13.20 4.52 -16.34
C PRO A 30 -13.17 5.44 -15.12
N LEU A 31 -13.03 4.87 -13.93
CA LEU A 31 -13.16 5.56 -12.65
C LEU A 31 -12.37 6.87 -12.59
N LYS A 32 -11.10 6.86 -13.01
CA LYS A 32 -10.26 8.07 -12.99
C LYS A 32 -10.73 9.16 -13.95
N SER A 33 -11.33 8.78 -15.07
CA SER A 33 -11.95 9.74 -16.00
C SER A 33 -13.23 10.35 -15.41
N LEU A 34 -14.02 9.55 -14.70
CA LEU A 34 -15.20 10.02 -13.99
C LEU A 34 -14.82 10.94 -12.83
N GLU A 35 -13.82 10.58 -12.03
CA GLU A 35 -13.32 11.42 -10.92
C GLU A 35 -12.78 12.77 -11.42
N CYS A 36 -12.11 12.81 -12.58
CA CYS A 36 -11.74 14.07 -13.22
C CYS A 36 -12.97 14.92 -13.56
N VAL A 37 -14.04 14.32 -14.12
CA VAL A 37 -15.27 15.03 -14.44
C VAL A 37 -15.94 15.56 -13.17
N VAL A 38 -16.08 14.74 -12.12
CA VAL A 38 -16.64 15.12 -10.82
C VAL A 38 -15.86 16.30 -10.23
N TYR A 39 -14.53 16.21 -10.23
CA TYR A 39 -13.69 17.26 -9.66
C TYR A 39 -13.79 18.58 -10.43
N LEU A 40 -13.76 18.52 -11.76
CA LEU A 40 -13.88 19.71 -12.61
C LEU A 40 -15.27 20.37 -12.52
N VAL A 41 -16.35 19.58 -12.44
CA VAL A 41 -17.71 20.06 -12.24
C VAL A 41 -17.88 20.73 -10.87
N ALA A 42 -17.31 20.13 -9.82
CA ALA A 42 -17.35 20.71 -8.48
C ALA A 42 -16.56 22.04 -8.37
N HIS A 43 -15.50 22.20 -9.18
CA HIS A 43 -14.66 23.40 -9.21
C HIS A 43 -14.85 24.25 -10.48
N ARG A 44 -16.06 24.21 -11.08
CA ARG A 44 -16.39 24.84 -12.37
C ARG A 44 -16.12 26.34 -12.44
N GLU A 45 -16.11 27.01 -11.28
CA GLU A 45 -15.92 28.47 -11.19
C GLU A 45 -14.49 28.91 -11.54
N ARG A 46 -13.53 28.01 -11.51
CA ARG A 46 -12.12 28.32 -11.76
C ARG A 46 -11.42 27.28 -12.63
N ALA A 47 -10.23 27.61 -13.10
CA ALA A 47 -9.33 26.63 -13.68
C ALA A 47 -8.69 25.77 -12.55
N VAL A 48 -8.53 24.47 -12.79
CA VAL A 48 -7.89 23.51 -11.91
C VAL A 48 -6.49 23.23 -12.44
N GLY A 49 -5.49 23.47 -11.61
CA GLY A 49 -4.10 23.23 -11.97
C GLY A 49 -3.83 21.74 -12.19
N ARG A 50 -2.82 21.43 -13.00
CA ARG A 50 -2.42 20.05 -13.29
C ARG A 50 -2.12 19.25 -12.02
N ASP A 51 -1.27 19.79 -11.15
CA ASP A 51 -0.82 19.10 -9.94
C ASP A 51 -1.95 18.99 -8.90
N GLU A 52 -2.85 19.97 -8.86
CA GLU A 52 -4.07 19.92 -8.07
C GLU A 52 -4.99 18.78 -8.53
N LEU A 53 -5.24 18.68 -9.85
CA LEU A 53 -6.07 17.61 -10.42
C LEU A 53 -5.45 16.23 -10.17
N VAL A 54 -4.13 16.12 -10.33
CA VAL A 54 -3.39 14.88 -10.04
C VAL A 54 -3.49 14.51 -8.57
N SER A 55 -3.28 15.45 -7.68
CA SER A 55 -3.40 15.23 -6.23
C SER A 55 -4.82 14.81 -5.84
N ALA A 56 -5.83 15.47 -6.40
CA ALA A 56 -7.22 15.21 -6.09
C ALA A 56 -7.73 13.86 -6.62
N VAL A 57 -7.33 13.48 -7.84
CA VAL A 57 -7.87 12.30 -8.53
C VAL A 57 -7.00 11.06 -8.33
N TRP A 58 -5.67 11.20 -8.27
CA TRP A 58 -4.75 10.06 -8.13
C TRP A 58 -4.13 9.96 -6.74
N GLY A 59 -4.23 11.01 -5.90
CA GLY A 59 -3.69 10.99 -4.53
C GLY A 59 -2.16 10.96 -4.44
N ARG A 60 -1.45 11.15 -5.57
CA ARG A 60 0.02 11.14 -5.66
C ARG A 60 0.51 12.19 -6.66
N ALA A 61 1.71 12.74 -6.40
CA ALA A 61 2.30 13.79 -7.23
C ALA A 61 2.89 13.27 -8.57
N ASP A 62 3.03 11.97 -8.75
CA ASP A 62 3.86 11.35 -9.81
C ASP A 62 2.99 10.64 -10.85
N VAL A 63 2.19 11.42 -11.57
CA VAL A 63 1.40 10.92 -12.71
C VAL A 63 1.95 11.56 -13.98
N SER A 64 2.39 10.73 -14.94
CA SER A 64 2.94 11.22 -16.20
C SER A 64 1.90 12.00 -17.01
N ASP A 65 2.35 13.00 -17.77
CA ASP A 65 1.50 13.81 -18.66
C ASP A 65 0.69 12.95 -19.64
N THR A 66 1.25 11.83 -20.06
CA THR A 66 0.58 10.88 -20.95
C THR A 66 -0.66 10.28 -20.30
N VAL A 67 -0.59 9.89 -19.02
CA VAL A 67 -1.72 9.31 -18.28
C VAL A 67 -2.82 10.34 -18.09
N ILE A 68 -2.48 11.58 -17.71
CA ILE A 68 -3.45 12.67 -17.53
C ILE A 68 -4.13 12.97 -18.87
N THR A 69 -3.36 13.13 -19.92
CA THR A 69 -3.86 13.43 -21.28
C THR A 69 -4.79 12.33 -21.79
N GLN A 70 -4.44 11.06 -21.58
CA GLN A 70 -5.30 9.93 -21.96
C GLN A 70 -6.57 9.88 -21.13
N THR A 71 -6.49 10.15 -19.83
CA THR A 71 -7.65 10.18 -18.93
C THR A 71 -8.61 11.29 -19.35
N MET A 72 -8.10 12.48 -19.62
CA MET A 72 -8.90 13.62 -20.10
C MET A 72 -9.49 13.38 -21.50
N ARG A 73 -8.75 12.69 -22.38
CA ARG A 73 -9.27 12.29 -23.70
C ARG A 73 -10.44 11.31 -23.59
N ARG A 74 -10.38 10.36 -22.64
CA ARG A 74 -11.48 9.42 -22.36
C ARG A 74 -12.69 10.15 -21.77
N ALA A 75 -12.48 11.08 -20.83
CA ALA A 75 -13.53 11.91 -20.26
C ALA A 75 -14.24 12.71 -21.36
N ARG A 76 -13.50 13.42 -22.24
CA ARG A 76 -14.05 14.16 -23.36
C ARG A 76 -14.83 13.26 -24.34
N LYS A 77 -14.29 12.11 -24.66
CA LYS A 77 -14.96 11.15 -25.56
C LYS A 77 -16.32 10.69 -24.99
N ALA A 78 -16.41 10.44 -23.69
CA ALA A 78 -17.66 10.04 -23.05
C ALA A 78 -18.68 11.19 -22.97
N LEU A 79 -18.21 12.44 -22.92
CA LEU A 79 -19.02 13.66 -22.90
C LEU A 79 -19.34 14.19 -24.32
N ASP A 80 -18.97 13.46 -25.37
CA ASP A 80 -19.10 13.91 -26.76
C ASP A 80 -18.40 15.28 -27.05
N ASP A 81 -17.38 15.58 -26.23
CA ASP A 81 -16.61 16.81 -26.29
C ASP A 81 -15.39 16.64 -27.23
N ALA A 82 -15.59 16.87 -28.52
CA ALA A 82 -14.53 16.76 -29.51
C ALA A 82 -13.34 17.66 -29.12
N GLY A 83 -12.11 17.11 -29.20
CA GLY A 83 -10.88 17.78 -28.74
C GLY A 83 -10.64 19.17 -29.32
N ASP A 84 -11.20 19.48 -30.49
CA ASP A 84 -11.09 20.79 -31.16
C ASP A 84 -12.13 21.79 -30.65
N ARG A 85 -13.28 21.36 -30.18
CA ARG A 85 -14.36 22.24 -29.69
C ARG A 85 -14.25 22.63 -28.23
N GLN A 86 -13.79 21.69 -27.38
CA GLN A 86 -13.59 21.88 -25.92
C GLN A 86 -14.76 22.60 -25.22
N THR A 87 -15.98 22.15 -25.52
CA THR A 87 -17.21 22.76 -25.03
C THR A 87 -17.54 22.41 -23.58
N MET A 88 -17.11 21.23 -23.12
CA MET A 88 -17.32 20.74 -21.74
C MET A 88 -16.05 20.91 -20.92
N ILE A 89 -14.92 20.44 -21.40
CA ILE A 89 -13.63 20.49 -20.70
C ILE A 89 -12.64 21.27 -21.56
N ARG A 90 -12.23 22.45 -21.10
CA ARG A 90 -11.24 23.29 -21.79
C ARG A 90 -9.85 23.05 -21.22
N THR A 91 -8.84 22.87 -22.09
CA THR A 91 -7.44 22.92 -21.68
C THR A 91 -7.00 24.36 -21.48
N VAL A 92 -6.37 24.66 -20.34
CA VAL A 92 -5.71 25.93 -20.05
C VAL A 92 -4.22 25.74 -20.25
N PRO A 93 -3.62 26.23 -21.36
CA PRO A 93 -2.22 25.97 -21.69
C PRO A 93 -1.28 26.39 -20.56
N GLY A 94 -0.34 25.50 -20.21
CA GLY A 94 0.63 25.75 -19.15
C GLY A 94 0.09 25.68 -17.72
N PHE A 95 -1.22 25.47 -17.52
CA PHE A 95 -1.83 25.47 -16.19
C PHE A 95 -2.58 24.17 -15.86
N GLY A 96 -3.50 23.71 -16.72
CA GLY A 96 -4.33 22.54 -16.43
C GLY A 96 -5.64 22.50 -17.22
N TYR A 97 -6.77 22.32 -16.52
CA TYR A 97 -8.08 22.12 -17.12
C TYR A 97 -9.17 22.96 -16.45
N ARG A 98 -10.22 23.32 -17.19
CA ARG A 98 -11.38 24.04 -16.67
C ARG A 98 -12.67 23.42 -17.21
N TRP A 99 -13.68 23.31 -16.35
CA TRP A 99 -15.03 23.02 -16.80
C TRP A 99 -15.64 24.24 -17.52
N ALA A 100 -16.24 24.08 -18.70
CA ALA A 100 -16.69 25.15 -19.54
C ALA A 100 -18.21 25.17 -19.76
N ALA A 101 -18.89 24.02 -19.63
CA ALA A 101 -20.33 23.94 -19.84
C ALA A 101 -21.14 24.49 -18.66
N PRO A 102 -22.33 25.07 -18.87
CA PRO A 102 -23.23 25.41 -17.79
C PRO A 102 -23.71 24.18 -17.04
N VAL A 103 -23.79 24.27 -15.71
CA VAL A 103 -24.16 23.18 -14.81
C VAL A 103 -25.32 23.62 -13.94
N GLU A 104 -26.39 22.83 -13.90
CA GLU A 104 -27.51 22.98 -13.00
C GLU A 104 -27.37 22.01 -11.83
N GLU A 105 -27.59 22.50 -10.60
CA GLU A 105 -27.66 21.66 -9.40
C GLU A 105 -29.09 21.15 -9.21
N VAL A 106 -29.27 19.84 -9.12
CA VAL A 106 -30.57 19.18 -8.92
C VAL A 106 -30.62 18.56 -7.54
N ASP A 107 -31.58 18.96 -6.72
CA ASP A 107 -31.76 18.44 -5.36
C ASP A 107 -32.16 16.96 -5.43
N ALA A 108 -31.43 16.09 -4.75
CA ALA A 108 -31.65 14.63 -4.75
C ALA A 108 -32.95 14.19 -4.07
N SER A 109 -33.73 15.11 -3.52
CA SER A 109 -34.95 14.85 -2.75
C SER A 109 -36.23 14.77 -3.60
N ALA A 110 -36.19 14.97 -4.91
CA ALA A 110 -37.37 14.86 -5.77
C ALA A 110 -37.55 13.40 -6.22
N PRO A 111 -38.69 12.74 -5.92
CA PRO A 111 -38.91 11.37 -6.38
C PRO A 111 -39.09 11.33 -7.89
N LEU A 112 -38.33 10.50 -8.56
CA LEU A 112 -38.54 10.13 -9.96
C LEU A 112 -39.86 9.41 -10.08
N ALA A 113 -40.83 9.98 -10.83
CA ALA A 113 -42.06 9.33 -11.21
C ALA A 113 -41.74 8.18 -12.17
N ILE A 114 -41.69 6.98 -11.64
CA ILE A 114 -41.62 5.75 -12.42
C ILE A 114 -43.08 5.31 -12.66
N ALA A 115 -43.52 5.40 -13.90
CA ALA A 115 -44.78 4.75 -14.32
C ALA A 115 -44.57 3.24 -14.30
N PRO A 116 -45.53 2.45 -13.75
CA PRO A 116 -45.38 0.99 -13.71
C PRO A 116 -45.71 0.40 -15.06
N VAL A 117 -44.73 -0.24 -15.71
CA VAL A 117 -44.99 -1.16 -16.83
C VAL A 117 -44.98 -2.56 -16.28
N ALA A 118 -46.15 -3.22 -16.40
CA ALA A 118 -46.35 -4.61 -16.06
C ALA A 118 -45.61 -5.56 -17.05
N PRO A 119 -45.18 -6.72 -16.60
CA PRO A 119 -44.45 -7.66 -17.46
C PRO A 119 -45.43 -8.43 -18.36
N GLN A 120 -45.31 -8.31 -19.67
CA GLN A 120 -45.86 -9.26 -20.62
C GLN A 120 -44.75 -10.20 -21.07
N ILE A 121 -45.00 -11.49 -20.78
CA ILE A 121 -44.24 -12.63 -21.30
C ILE A 121 -44.92 -13.05 -22.61
N ASP A 122 -44.18 -13.10 -23.70
CA ASP A 122 -44.57 -13.85 -24.88
C ASP A 122 -43.34 -14.46 -25.61
N PRO A 123 -43.55 -15.58 -26.38
CA PRO A 123 -42.54 -16.64 -26.53
C PRO A 123 -41.69 -16.54 -27.81
N PRO A 124 -40.77 -17.49 -28.05
CA PRO A 124 -39.63 -17.30 -28.94
C PRO A 124 -39.98 -17.48 -30.41
N LEU A 125 -39.58 -16.55 -31.27
CA LEU A 125 -39.63 -16.66 -32.72
C LEU A 125 -38.27 -16.96 -33.33
N ARG A 126 -38.31 -18.00 -34.17
CA ARG A 126 -37.20 -18.58 -34.94
C ARG A 126 -36.70 -17.63 -36.01
N LEU A 127 -35.39 -17.70 -36.23
CA LEU A 127 -34.69 -17.13 -37.38
C LEU A 127 -35.09 -17.79 -38.69
N PRO A 128 -35.02 -17.10 -39.83
CA PRO A 128 -34.52 -17.72 -41.02
C PRO A 128 -33.20 -17.05 -41.53
N VAL A 129 -32.28 -17.95 -41.86
CA VAL A 129 -31.06 -17.71 -42.61
C VAL A 129 -31.42 -17.48 -44.08
N THR A 130 -30.93 -16.37 -44.64
CA THR A 130 -30.73 -16.32 -46.11
C THR A 130 -29.46 -15.53 -46.41
N ALA A 131 -28.54 -16.24 -47.04
CA ALA A 131 -27.34 -15.69 -47.67
C ALA A 131 -27.70 -15.21 -49.11
N THR A 132 -27.06 -14.19 -49.58
CA THR A 132 -26.56 -14.01 -50.96
C THR A 132 -26.09 -12.58 -51.22
N PRO A 133 -25.34 -12.30 -52.29
CA PRO A 133 -23.89 -12.10 -52.29
C PRO A 133 -23.48 -10.66 -52.73
N LEU A 134 -22.20 -10.40 -52.60
CA LEU A 134 -21.49 -9.20 -53.15
C LEU A 134 -21.63 -9.03 -54.64
N PRO A 135 -21.60 -7.78 -55.15
CA PRO A 135 -20.87 -7.53 -56.39
C PRO A 135 -19.71 -6.53 -56.19
N ALA A 136 -18.61 -6.88 -56.80
CA ALA A 136 -17.45 -6.03 -57.03
C ALA A 136 -17.70 -5.06 -58.18
N SER A 137 -17.18 -3.85 -58.08
CA SER A 137 -16.72 -2.93 -59.14
C SER A 137 -16.39 -1.60 -58.45
N GLY A 138 -15.22 -1.09 -58.33
CA GLY A 138 -14.35 -0.62 -59.35
C GLY A 138 -14.69 0.81 -59.76
N SER A 139 -14.08 1.83 -59.11
CA SER A 139 -13.78 3.11 -59.77
C SER A 139 -12.76 3.92 -58.97
N SER A 140 -11.58 4.11 -59.54
CA SER A 140 -10.53 5.00 -59.06
C SER A 140 -10.93 6.46 -59.27
N PRO A 141 -10.67 7.39 -58.35
CA PRO A 141 -10.79 8.82 -58.58
C PRO A 141 -9.53 9.37 -59.24
N PRO A 142 -9.64 10.45 -60.08
CA PRO A 142 -8.58 10.95 -60.92
C PRO A 142 -7.46 11.67 -60.12
N ALA A 143 -6.24 11.56 -60.68
CA ALA A 143 -5.05 12.19 -60.15
C ALA A 143 -5.12 13.73 -60.17
N SER A 144 -4.96 14.36 -59.05
CA SER A 144 -4.80 15.82 -58.90
C SER A 144 -3.34 16.23 -59.19
N PRO A 145 -3.09 17.38 -59.80
CA PRO A 145 -1.78 17.77 -60.28
C PRO A 145 -0.80 18.16 -59.18
N LEU A 146 0.43 17.69 -59.35
CA LEU A 146 1.57 17.72 -58.38
C LEU A 146 2.13 19.12 -58.02
N TRP A 147 1.59 20.23 -58.52
CA TRP A 147 2.16 21.55 -58.28
C TRP A 147 1.74 22.21 -56.94
N HIS A 148 0.62 21.81 -56.35
CA HIS A 148 0.18 22.32 -55.04
C HIS A 148 1.03 21.82 -53.86
N ARG A 149 1.83 20.77 -53.98
CA ARG A 149 2.69 20.27 -52.91
C ARG A 149 3.93 21.14 -52.65
N ARG A 150 4.41 21.89 -53.65
CA ARG A 150 5.62 22.72 -53.49
C ARG A 150 5.35 24.00 -52.69
N TYR A 151 4.18 24.62 -52.87
CA TYR A 151 3.83 25.86 -52.13
C TYR A 151 3.45 25.62 -50.67
N ARG A 152 2.87 24.49 -50.33
CA ARG A 152 2.57 24.14 -48.93
C ARG A 152 3.83 23.87 -48.11
N ARG A 153 4.91 23.37 -48.71
CA ARG A 153 6.20 23.19 -48.02
C ARG A 153 6.96 24.49 -47.81
N ALA A 154 6.88 25.40 -48.74
CA ALA A 154 7.48 26.74 -48.62
C ALA A 154 6.73 27.61 -47.61
N ALA A 155 5.39 27.56 -47.55
CA ALA A 155 4.59 28.28 -46.56
C ALA A 155 4.82 27.72 -45.14
N ALA A 156 4.93 26.40 -44.98
CA ALA A 156 5.24 25.78 -43.70
C ALA A 156 6.66 26.13 -43.18
N GLY A 157 7.63 26.27 -44.11
CA GLY A 157 8.98 26.70 -43.76
C GLY A 157 9.05 28.17 -43.32
N MET A 158 8.29 29.08 -43.96
CA MET A 158 8.24 30.48 -43.54
C MET A 158 7.50 30.69 -42.21
N VAL A 159 6.42 29.94 -41.97
CA VAL A 159 5.73 29.96 -40.67
C VAL A 159 6.64 29.40 -39.57
N GLY A 160 7.39 28.33 -39.84
CA GLY A 160 8.40 27.81 -38.89
C GLY A 160 9.50 28.82 -38.57
N LEU A 161 10.03 29.53 -39.60
CA LEU A 161 11.04 30.58 -39.39
C LEU A 161 10.47 31.80 -38.64
N MET A 162 9.21 32.18 -38.89
CA MET A 162 8.54 33.26 -38.17
C MET A 162 8.32 32.87 -36.69
N ILE A 163 7.91 31.63 -36.39
CA ILE A 163 7.76 31.14 -35.02
C ILE A 163 9.11 31.12 -34.29
N VAL A 164 10.16 30.65 -34.95
CA VAL A 164 11.52 30.68 -34.38
C VAL A 164 12.00 32.11 -34.19
N GLY A 165 11.77 33.01 -35.14
CA GLY A 165 12.10 34.44 -35.00
C GLY A 165 11.34 35.12 -33.86
N VAL A 166 10.06 34.83 -33.69
CA VAL A 166 9.24 35.32 -32.56
C VAL A 166 9.71 34.72 -31.25
N ALA A 167 10.03 33.44 -31.21
CA ALA A 167 10.57 32.78 -30.02
C ALA A 167 11.93 33.34 -29.61
N VAL A 168 12.84 33.59 -30.57
CA VAL A 168 14.15 34.20 -30.31
C VAL A 168 13.98 35.67 -29.87
N ALA A 169 13.12 36.46 -30.51
CA ALA A 169 12.83 37.83 -30.09
C ALA A 169 12.14 37.89 -28.72
N TRP A 170 11.32 36.90 -28.38
CA TRP A 170 10.71 36.75 -27.05
C TRP A 170 11.76 36.36 -26.01
N LEU A 171 12.67 35.43 -26.34
CA LEU A 171 13.80 35.03 -25.46
C LEU A 171 14.76 36.19 -25.21
N MET A 172 15.02 37.04 -26.24
CA MET A 172 15.89 38.23 -26.08
C MET A 172 15.23 39.36 -25.29
N ARG A 173 13.89 39.44 -25.30
CA ARG A 173 13.16 40.42 -24.50
C ARG A 173 12.86 39.98 -23.07
N HIS A 174 12.83 38.67 -22.85
CA HIS A 174 12.72 38.05 -21.55
C HIS A 174 13.97 37.21 -21.33
N PRO A 175 15.11 37.80 -20.88
CA PRO A 175 16.22 37.00 -20.44
C PRO A 175 15.65 35.99 -19.46
N LEU A 176 15.91 34.69 -19.72
CA LEU A 176 15.61 33.64 -18.77
C LEU A 176 16.20 34.10 -17.45
N GLU A 177 15.35 34.64 -16.56
CA GLU A 177 15.72 34.71 -15.17
C GLU A 177 16.17 33.28 -14.87
N THR A 178 17.48 33.11 -14.67
CA THR A 178 17.99 31.89 -14.07
C THR A 178 17.03 31.59 -12.94
N PRO A 179 16.39 30.40 -12.89
CA PRO A 179 15.54 30.10 -11.76
C PRO A 179 16.46 30.35 -10.57
N THR A 180 16.20 31.48 -9.88
CA THR A 180 16.71 31.66 -8.53
C THR A 180 16.34 30.34 -7.93
N THR A 181 17.32 29.53 -7.57
CA THR A 181 17.13 28.26 -6.90
C THR A 181 16.13 28.60 -5.83
N GLN A 182 14.87 28.28 -6.09
CA GLN A 182 13.85 28.35 -5.06
C GLN A 182 14.41 27.35 -4.08
N ALA A 183 15.07 27.90 -3.05
CA ALA A 183 15.64 27.11 -1.99
C ALA A 183 14.52 26.16 -1.63
N ALA A 184 14.71 24.88 -1.91
CA ALA A 184 13.73 23.84 -1.72
C ALA A 184 13.12 24.15 -0.38
N ALA A 185 11.81 24.45 -0.31
CA ALA A 185 11.17 24.99 0.88
C ALA A 185 11.64 24.09 2.01
N VAL A 186 12.55 24.61 2.84
CA VAL A 186 13.25 23.81 3.84
C VAL A 186 12.14 23.28 4.69
N ASP A 187 11.94 21.96 4.70
CA ASP A 187 10.86 21.34 5.43
C ASP A 187 11.07 21.72 6.90
N GLU A 188 10.22 22.63 7.42
CA GLU A 188 10.33 23.18 8.77
C GLU A 188 9.95 22.14 9.82
N ARG A 189 10.54 20.95 9.68
CA ARG A 189 10.35 19.84 10.60
C ARG A 189 11.25 19.99 11.82
N VAL A 190 10.71 19.67 12.98
CA VAL A 190 11.41 19.63 14.26
C VAL A 190 11.41 18.20 14.77
N THR A 191 12.57 17.73 15.23
CA THR A 191 12.68 16.48 15.98
C THR A 191 13.00 16.83 17.43
N VAL A 192 12.21 16.34 18.38
CA VAL A 192 12.42 16.54 19.83
C VAL A 192 12.90 15.23 20.40
N LEU A 193 14.11 15.19 20.97
CA LEU A 193 14.63 13.99 21.63
C LEU A 193 13.96 13.75 23.00
N PRO A 194 14.00 12.51 23.51
CA PRO A 194 13.61 12.23 24.89
C PRO A 194 14.34 13.13 25.86
N VAL A 195 13.61 13.59 26.87
CA VAL A 195 14.16 14.53 27.88
C VAL A 195 15.19 13.80 28.76
N ALA A 196 16.40 14.35 28.85
CA ALA A 196 17.37 13.93 29.86
C ALA A 196 16.89 14.39 31.23
N VAL A 197 16.59 13.47 32.14
CA VAL A 197 15.97 13.78 33.47
C VAL A 197 17.00 13.61 34.57
N GLU A 198 17.31 14.70 35.25
CA GLU A 198 18.17 14.73 36.43
C GLU A 198 17.28 15.00 37.66
N ALA A 199 16.65 13.94 38.20
CA ALA A 199 15.79 14.01 39.38
C ALA A 199 15.90 12.71 40.17
N PRO A 200 15.92 12.80 41.53
CA PRO A 200 15.97 11.61 42.36
C PRO A 200 14.59 10.93 42.38
N GLY A 201 14.55 9.63 42.10
CA GLY A 201 13.39 8.78 42.27
C GLY A 201 12.70 8.36 40.96
N PRO A 202 12.17 7.12 40.94
CA PRO A 202 11.52 6.53 39.77
C PRO A 202 10.19 7.22 39.40
N GLU A 203 9.61 7.96 40.32
CA GLU A 203 8.36 8.71 40.11
C GLU A 203 8.47 9.82 39.06
N TYR A 204 9.69 10.16 38.60
CA TYR A 204 9.96 11.16 37.58
C TYR A 204 10.32 10.56 36.23
N SER A 205 10.36 9.22 36.10
CA SER A 205 10.70 8.52 34.85
C SER A 205 9.79 8.94 33.68
N TRP A 206 8.53 9.22 33.93
CA TRP A 206 7.57 9.67 32.93
C TRP A 206 7.94 11.02 32.30
N VAL A 207 8.73 11.87 32.99
CA VAL A 207 9.12 13.20 32.50
C VAL A 207 9.90 13.06 31.17
N ARG A 208 10.65 11.95 31.03
CA ARG A 208 11.43 11.64 29.84
C ARG A 208 10.58 11.69 28.57
N LEU A 209 9.45 11.04 28.52
CA LEU A 209 8.55 10.99 27.35
C LEU A 209 7.39 11.99 27.48
N GLY A 210 6.84 12.19 28.66
CA GLY A 210 5.71 13.10 28.88
C GLY A 210 6.05 14.56 28.60
N ALA A 211 7.20 15.03 29.03
CA ALA A 211 7.62 16.40 28.74
C ALA A 211 8.11 16.56 27.27
N MET A 212 8.68 15.51 26.69
CA MET A 212 8.98 15.47 25.24
C MET A 212 7.72 15.66 24.41
N GLU A 213 6.68 14.83 24.63
CA GLU A 213 5.43 14.90 23.86
C GLU A 213 4.68 16.19 24.13
N TYR A 214 4.74 16.71 25.36
CA TYR A 214 4.17 18.02 25.68
C TYR A 214 4.84 19.15 24.89
N ALA A 215 6.17 19.15 24.77
CA ALA A 215 6.90 20.08 23.93
C ALA A 215 6.52 19.91 22.45
N ALA A 216 6.46 18.67 21.96
CA ALA A 216 6.05 18.34 20.62
C ALA A 216 4.64 18.86 20.30
N GLY A 217 3.68 18.69 21.20
CA GLY A 217 2.32 19.22 21.08
C GLY A 217 2.28 20.76 20.98
N ARG A 218 3.08 21.46 21.78
CA ARG A 218 3.19 22.93 21.69
C ARG A 218 3.80 23.40 20.36
N LEU A 219 4.81 22.69 19.87
CA LEU A 219 5.42 23.00 18.56
C LEU A 219 4.44 22.75 17.41
N ARG A 220 3.64 21.68 17.46
CA ARG A 220 2.55 21.42 16.50
C ARG A 220 1.50 22.53 16.56
N GLY A 221 1.16 23.00 17.78
CA GLY A 221 0.25 24.15 17.99
C GLY A 221 0.76 25.46 17.40
N ALA A 222 2.08 25.60 17.22
CA ALA A 222 2.72 26.70 16.50
C ALA A 222 2.90 26.44 14.98
N ALA A 223 2.14 25.49 14.42
CA ALA A 223 2.13 25.09 13.02
C ALA A 223 3.47 24.53 12.49
N LEU A 224 4.33 24.01 13.37
CA LEU A 224 5.52 23.27 12.97
C LEU A 224 5.20 21.78 12.76
N LYS A 225 5.85 21.16 11.79
CA LYS A 225 5.82 19.71 11.62
C LYS A 225 6.77 19.08 12.64
N VAL A 226 6.29 18.21 13.49
CA VAL A 226 7.10 17.55 14.52
C VAL A 226 7.19 16.07 14.23
N THR A 227 8.40 15.51 14.28
CA THR A 227 8.61 14.07 14.19
C THR A 227 7.90 13.39 15.34
N PRO A 228 7.05 12.38 15.11
CA PRO A 228 6.36 11.64 16.16
C PRO A 228 7.31 11.03 17.17
N THR A 229 6.84 10.92 18.40
CA THR A 229 7.62 10.41 19.54
C THR A 229 8.18 9.02 19.28
N GLU A 230 7.36 8.09 18.77
CA GLU A 230 7.79 6.73 18.42
C GLU A 230 8.95 6.71 17.41
N GLN A 231 8.86 7.53 16.36
CA GLN A 231 9.94 7.65 15.36
C GLN A 231 11.21 8.24 15.95
N THR A 232 11.08 9.19 16.86
CA THR A 232 12.23 9.79 17.55
C THR A 232 12.90 8.78 18.46
N LEU A 233 12.13 7.93 19.15
CA LEU A 233 12.68 6.84 19.97
C LEU A 233 13.51 5.86 19.14
N HIS A 234 13.03 5.45 17.96
CA HIS A 234 13.81 4.62 17.05
C HIS A 234 15.11 5.32 16.57
N LEU A 235 15.08 6.63 16.34
CA LEU A 235 16.27 7.39 15.96
C LEU A 235 17.28 7.51 17.10
N SER A 236 16.84 7.55 18.36
CA SER A 236 17.67 7.70 19.53
C SER A 236 18.14 6.40 20.17
N ALA A 237 17.46 5.27 19.90
CA ALA A 237 17.77 3.98 20.51
C ALA A 237 19.24 3.53 20.37
N PRO A 238 19.94 3.72 19.24
CA PRO A 238 21.37 3.39 19.14
C PRO A 238 22.26 4.20 20.07
N LEU A 239 21.82 5.39 20.47
CA LEU A 239 22.58 6.30 21.33
C LEU A 239 22.47 5.89 22.81
N GLU A 240 21.35 5.27 23.19
CA GLU A 240 21.09 4.79 24.56
C GLU A 240 21.89 3.51 24.89
N GLN A 241 22.26 2.74 23.87
CA GLN A 241 23.03 1.48 24.03
C GLN A 241 24.53 1.71 24.26
N ILE A 242 25.06 2.90 23.94
CA ILE A 242 26.50 3.17 24.00
C ILE A 242 26.98 3.43 25.45
N ASP A 243 26.16 4.00 26.31
CA ASP A 243 26.62 4.49 27.63
C ASP A 243 26.03 3.78 28.86
N GLY A 244 24.99 2.96 28.73
CA GLY A 244 24.37 2.28 29.88
C GLY A 244 23.83 3.21 30.98
N SER A 245 23.93 4.52 30.79
CA SER A 245 23.47 5.56 31.71
C SER A 245 22.12 6.12 31.26
N ALA A 246 21.25 6.43 32.21
CA ALA A 246 19.91 7.00 31.98
C ALA A 246 19.93 8.40 31.32
N SER A 247 21.11 8.99 31.14
CA SER A 247 21.33 10.29 30.50
C SER A 247 22.65 10.27 29.74
N PRO A 248 22.68 9.78 28.48
CA PRO A 248 23.90 9.81 27.70
C PRO A 248 24.30 11.25 27.40
N SER A 249 25.55 11.59 27.66
CA SER A 249 26.17 12.80 27.14
C SER A 249 26.37 12.64 25.63
N LEU A 250 25.30 12.88 24.85
CA LEU A 250 25.33 12.75 23.40
C LEU A 250 26.41 13.64 22.79
N GLY A 251 27.38 13.03 22.12
CA GLY A 251 28.42 13.76 21.42
C GLY A 251 27.84 14.60 20.27
N GLN A 252 28.54 15.68 19.89
CA GLN A 252 28.12 16.55 18.79
C GLN A 252 27.94 15.76 17.48
N ALA A 253 28.78 14.75 17.22
CA ALA A 253 28.70 13.90 16.04
C ALA A 253 27.42 13.05 16.00
N ASP A 254 27.00 12.52 17.16
CA ASP A 254 25.80 11.70 17.28
C ASP A 254 24.53 12.53 17.06
N LEU A 255 24.49 13.73 17.63
CA LEU A 255 23.37 14.68 17.44
C LEU A 255 23.25 15.09 15.96
N GLN A 256 24.37 15.35 15.28
CA GLN A 256 24.38 15.63 13.84
C GLN A 256 23.91 14.44 13.01
N ALA A 257 24.27 13.22 13.40
CA ALA A 257 23.81 12.01 12.73
C ALA A 257 22.29 11.83 12.89
N VAL A 258 21.72 12.09 14.07
CA VAL A 258 20.27 12.07 14.30
C VAL A 258 19.58 13.16 13.49
N LEU A 259 20.07 14.38 13.49
CA LEU A 259 19.52 15.49 12.70
C LEU A 259 19.47 15.13 11.21
N LYS A 260 20.55 14.58 10.67
CA LYS A 260 20.61 14.12 9.28
C LYS A 260 19.62 12.98 8.98
N ARG A 261 19.54 11.97 9.86
CA ARG A 261 18.62 10.83 9.69
C ARG A 261 17.16 11.25 9.79
N SER A 262 16.80 12.13 10.73
CA SER A 262 15.44 12.63 10.88
C SER A 262 14.99 13.46 9.66
N GLY A 263 15.94 14.12 8.96
CA GLY A 263 15.66 15.10 7.91
C GLY A 263 14.94 16.33 8.43
N ALA A 264 15.01 16.58 9.74
CA ALA A 264 14.47 17.76 10.36
C ALA A 264 15.39 18.97 10.14
N ARG A 265 14.81 20.16 10.14
CA ARG A 265 15.57 21.40 10.17
C ARG A 265 16.18 21.65 11.55
N TRP A 266 15.43 21.33 12.61
CA TRP A 266 15.87 21.53 13.99
C TRP A 266 15.79 20.21 14.77
N LEU A 267 16.87 19.96 15.52
CA LEU A 267 16.90 18.92 16.54
C LEU A 267 16.87 19.59 17.93
N ILE A 268 15.84 19.33 18.71
CA ILE A 268 15.72 19.83 20.09
C ILE A 268 16.16 18.71 21.03
N VAL A 269 17.13 19.05 21.88
CA VAL A 269 17.69 18.18 22.92
C VAL A 269 17.28 18.78 24.29
N PRO A 270 16.21 18.27 24.91
CA PRO A 270 15.73 18.81 26.17
C PRO A 270 16.38 18.12 27.36
N GLY A 271 16.73 18.89 28.38
CA GLY A 271 17.13 18.42 29.72
C GLY A 271 16.20 18.99 30.78
N ALA A 272 15.89 18.22 31.80
CA ALA A 272 15.07 18.64 32.95
C ALA A 272 15.76 18.23 34.25
N GLU A 273 16.06 19.22 35.10
CA GLU A 273 16.71 19.06 36.41
C GLU A 273 15.77 19.51 37.51
N ARG A 274 15.68 18.74 38.60
CA ARG A 274 14.94 19.14 39.78
C ARG A 274 15.85 19.81 40.81
N ILE A 275 15.58 21.10 41.08
CA ILE A 275 16.34 21.90 42.04
C ILE A 275 15.43 22.28 43.22
N GLY A 276 15.57 21.55 44.33
CA GLY A 276 14.69 21.70 45.47
C GLY A 276 13.25 21.36 45.13
N THR A 277 12.34 22.33 45.16
CA THR A 277 10.93 22.18 44.83
C THR A 277 10.59 22.57 43.41
N GLN A 278 11.52 23.16 42.68
CA GLN A 278 11.30 23.65 41.30
C GLN A 278 12.00 22.80 40.27
N TRP A 279 11.55 22.93 39.04
CA TRP A 279 12.14 22.31 37.84
C TRP A 279 12.83 23.36 36.99
N ARG A 280 14.04 23.05 36.54
CA ARG A 280 14.76 23.77 35.51
C ARG A 280 14.74 22.94 34.21
N VAL A 281 14.30 23.54 33.11
CA VAL A 281 14.33 22.91 31.79
C VAL A 281 15.28 23.68 30.90
N ARG A 282 16.21 22.96 30.26
CA ARG A 282 17.10 23.48 29.22
C ARG A 282 16.71 22.86 27.88
N LEU A 283 16.42 23.69 26.86
CA LEU A 283 16.24 23.27 25.50
C LEU A 283 17.46 23.70 24.68
N ARG A 284 18.22 22.72 24.21
CA ARG A 284 19.30 22.95 23.23
C ARG A 284 18.74 22.63 21.84
N ALA A 285 18.85 23.56 20.90
CA ALA A 285 18.32 23.43 19.53
C ALA A 285 19.46 23.56 18.53
N LEU A 286 19.60 22.52 17.69
CA LEU A 286 20.59 22.42 16.63
C LEU A 286 19.90 22.50 15.27
N ASP A 287 20.45 23.31 14.32
CA ASP A 287 19.95 23.42 12.93
C ASP A 287 21.00 23.03 11.88
N GLY A 288 22.06 22.35 12.27
CA GLY A 288 23.18 21.97 11.40
C GLY A 288 24.28 23.02 11.28
N GLN A 289 24.01 24.30 11.54
CA GLN A 289 24.97 25.39 11.52
C GLN A 289 25.09 26.09 12.87
N SER A 290 23.99 26.17 13.62
CA SER A 290 23.92 26.84 14.92
C SER A 290 23.50 25.87 16.02
N ASP A 291 23.95 26.20 17.23
CA ASP A 291 23.63 25.53 18.48
C ASP A 291 23.15 26.58 19.46
N THR A 292 21.85 26.61 19.74
CA THR A 292 21.27 27.61 20.61
C THR A 292 20.62 26.94 21.81
N SER A 293 20.68 27.59 22.97
CA SER A 293 20.06 27.09 24.20
C SER A 293 19.16 28.14 24.83
N VAL A 294 18.05 27.65 25.39
CA VAL A 294 17.13 28.43 26.25
C VAL A 294 16.91 27.67 27.56
N GLU A 295 16.77 28.41 28.64
CA GLU A 295 16.47 27.85 29.97
C GLU A 295 15.20 28.49 30.56
N ALA A 296 14.45 27.69 31.31
CA ALA A 296 13.26 28.15 31.99
C ALA A 296 13.09 27.38 33.32
N GLN A 297 12.37 27.98 34.27
CA GLN A 297 12.03 27.37 35.53
C GLN A 297 10.50 27.32 35.72
N GLY A 298 10.03 26.37 36.53
CA GLY A 298 8.61 26.23 36.87
C GLY A 298 8.41 25.28 38.02
N ASP A 299 7.22 25.31 38.59
CA ASP A 299 6.87 24.47 39.75
C ASP A 299 6.70 23.00 39.35
N THR A 300 6.36 22.76 38.06
CA THR A 300 6.25 21.42 37.50
C THR A 300 7.12 21.30 36.23
N PRO A 301 7.51 20.06 35.85
CA PRO A 301 8.35 19.88 34.64
C PRO A 301 7.64 20.34 33.36
N LEU A 302 6.31 20.22 33.26
CA LEU A 302 5.56 20.67 32.10
C LEU A 302 5.41 22.19 32.05
N GLN A 303 5.29 22.87 33.20
CA GLN A 303 5.30 24.34 33.25
C GLN A 303 6.64 24.90 32.79
N ALA A 304 7.76 24.37 33.28
CA ALA A 304 9.09 24.77 32.87
C ALA A 304 9.30 24.49 31.38
N MET A 305 8.84 23.32 30.88
CA MET A 305 8.92 22.96 29.47
C MET A 305 8.10 23.89 28.58
N ALA A 306 6.90 24.30 29.01
CA ALA A 306 6.07 25.27 28.29
C ALA A 306 6.81 26.59 28.07
N VAL A 307 7.37 27.15 29.15
CA VAL A 307 8.09 28.42 29.10
C VAL A 307 9.33 28.33 28.22
N ALA A 308 10.09 27.24 28.33
CA ALA A 308 11.27 27.01 27.49
C ALA A 308 10.91 26.91 25.99
N THR A 309 9.87 26.12 25.68
CA THR A 309 9.40 25.92 24.30
C THR A 309 8.91 27.25 23.69
N ASP A 310 8.10 28.01 24.42
CA ASP A 310 7.57 29.29 23.96
C ASP A 310 8.72 30.32 23.77
N THR A 311 9.73 30.27 24.62
CA THR A 311 10.92 31.15 24.51
C THR A 311 11.72 30.80 23.25
N TRP A 312 11.87 29.51 22.95
CA TRP A 312 12.53 29.09 21.72
C TRP A 312 11.71 29.46 20.48
N LEU A 313 10.36 29.28 20.48
CA LEU A 313 9.47 29.69 19.39
C LEU A 313 9.60 31.17 19.07
N ARG A 314 9.62 32.03 20.11
CA ARG A 314 9.84 33.49 19.89
C ARG A 314 11.22 33.77 19.26
N ARG A 315 12.25 33.00 19.61
CA ARG A 315 13.60 33.16 19.06
C ARG A 315 13.66 32.84 17.56
N ILE A 316 12.85 31.88 17.08
CA ILE A 316 12.72 31.55 15.66
C ILE A 316 11.60 32.33 14.95
N HIS A 317 11.12 33.42 15.58
CA HIS A 317 10.05 34.30 15.07
C HIS A 317 8.71 33.58 14.79
N ARG A 318 8.39 32.58 15.62
CA ARG A 318 7.08 31.91 15.62
C ARG A 318 6.24 32.34 16.82
N ALA A 319 4.94 32.51 16.58
CA ALA A 319 3.99 32.76 17.67
C ALA A 319 3.95 31.55 18.60
N PRO A 320 4.06 31.75 19.93
CA PRO A 320 3.86 30.66 20.89
C PRO A 320 2.45 30.10 20.77
N SER A 321 2.31 28.83 21.13
CA SER A 321 0.99 28.23 21.30
C SER A 321 0.19 29.00 22.36
N HIS A 322 -1.06 29.40 22.06
CA HIS A 322 -1.92 30.07 23.03
C HIS A 322 -2.42 29.16 24.16
N ALA A 323 -1.93 27.94 24.26
CA ALA A 323 -2.31 27.02 25.31
C ALA A 323 -1.88 27.56 26.69
N ALA A 324 -2.82 27.61 27.62
CA ALA A 324 -2.60 27.95 29.02
C ALA A 324 -1.58 26.98 29.67
N ALA A 325 -1.09 27.34 30.87
CA ALA A 325 -0.32 26.41 31.67
C ALA A 325 -1.11 25.11 31.93
N PRO A 326 -0.43 23.95 31.96
CA PRO A 326 -1.10 22.66 32.07
C PRO A 326 -1.82 22.56 33.42
N THR A 327 -3.08 22.10 33.40
CA THR A 327 -3.83 21.80 34.60
C THR A 327 -3.35 20.50 35.25
N PRO A 328 -3.60 20.27 36.54
CA PRO A 328 -3.23 18.99 37.18
C PRO A 328 -3.80 17.75 36.48
N LEU A 329 -4.99 17.86 35.87
CA LEU A 329 -5.56 16.78 35.06
C LEU A 329 -4.77 16.57 33.78
N GLN A 330 -4.40 17.63 33.09
CA GLN A 330 -3.59 17.53 31.88
C GLN A 330 -2.21 16.93 32.15
N GLU A 331 -1.56 17.29 33.24
CA GLU A 331 -0.30 16.67 33.63
C GLU A 331 -0.45 15.18 33.93
N ARG A 332 -1.50 14.77 34.60
CA ARG A 332 -1.80 13.35 34.84
C ARG A 332 -2.06 12.60 33.55
N LEU A 333 -2.83 13.17 32.63
CA LEU A 333 -3.10 12.58 31.33
C LEU A 333 -1.80 12.40 30.51
N GLN A 334 -0.92 13.40 30.51
CA GLN A 334 0.40 13.30 29.87
C GLN A 334 1.29 12.23 30.51
N ARG A 335 1.22 12.07 31.82
CA ARG A 335 1.94 11.01 32.51
C ARG A 335 1.43 9.63 32.12
N ILE A 336 0.11 9.43 32.06
CA ILE A 336 -0.52 8.18 31.64
C ILE A 336 -0.14 7.87 30.17
N ASP A 337 -0.20 8.87 29.26
CA ASP A 337 0.19 8.70 27.87
C ASP A 337 1.67 8.25 27.77
N ALA A 338 2.58 8.90 28.49
CA ALA A 338 4.00 8.54 28.51
C ALA A 338 4.27 7.11 29.03
N GLU A 339 3.54 6.70 30.09
CA GLU A 339 3.64 5.35 30.65
C GLU A 339 3.08 4.29 29.69
N LEU A 340 1.97 4.60 28.99
CA LEU A 340 1.42 3.75 27.94
C LEU A 340 2.39 3.59 26.77
N ASP A 341 3.01 4.68 26.31
CA ASP A 341 3.95 4.66 25.19
C ASP A 341 5.28 3.97 25.54
N ALA A 342 5.66 4.01 26.83
CA ALA A 342 6.77 3.22 27.35
C ALA A 342 6.43 1.74 27.60
N GLY A 343 5.18 1.30 27.35
CA GLY A 343 4.71 -0.05 27.66
C GLY A 343 4.55 -0.37 29.14
N GLN A 344 4.63 0.64 30.02
CA GLN A 344 4.54 0.52 31.49
C GLN A 344 3.07 0.47 31.93
N LEU A 345 2.36 -0.60 31.56
CA LEU A 345 0.90 -0.70 31.75
C LEU A 345 0.47 -0.63 33.21
N GLU A 346 1.24 -1.20 34.13
CA GLU A 346 0.91 -1.16 35.57
C GLU A 346 1.11 0.24 36.14
N ALA A 347 2.16 0.96 35.75
CA ALA A 347 2.37 2.36 36.17
C ALA A 347 1.22 3.26 35.67
N ALA A 348 0.82 3.11 34.39
CA ALA A 348 -0.34 3.83 33.85
C ALA A 348 -1.63 3.52 34.63
N ARG A 349 -1.84 2.26 35.04
CA ARG A 349 -2.97 1.83 35.85
C ARG A 349 -2.97 2.51 37.24
N GLU A 350 -1.81 2.54 37.89
CA GLU A 350 -1.66 3.22 39.16
C GLU A 350 -2.02 4.71 39.09
N GLN A 351 -1.59 5.40 38.02
CA GLN A 351 -1.93 6.81 37.82
C GLN A 351 -3.44 7.03 37.61
N ILE A 352 -4.12 6.13 36.92
CA ILE A 352 -5.58 6.18 36.72
C ILE A 352 -6.28 5.96 38.05
N LEU A 353 -5.87 4.94 38.82
CA LEU A 353 -6.46 4.62 40.11
C LEU A 353 -6.22 5.70 41.20
N ALA A 354 -5.07 6.37 41.14
CA ALA A 354 -4.73 7.47 42.05
C ALA A 354 -5.44 8.80 41.68
N ALA A 355 -6.18 8.87 40.60
CA ALA A 355 -6.93 10.06 40.21
C ALA A 355 -8.16 10.27 41.14
N PRO A 356 -8.50 11.51 41.49
CA PRO A 356 -9.74 11.81 42.19
C PRO A 356 -10.97 11.28 41.43
N THR A 357 -12.03 10.88 42.16
CA THR A 357 -13.21 10.23 41.58
C THR A 357 -13.80 11.03 40.40
N GLY A 358 -13.98 12.35 40.55
CA GLY A 358 -14.48 13.20 39.47
C GLY A 358 -13.55 13.29 38.22
N ALA A 359 -12.23 13.10 38.41
CA ALA A 359 -11.28 13.06 37.30
C ALA A 359 -11.26 11.69 36.60
N ARG A 360 -11.57 10.59 37.31
CA ARG A 360 -11.66 9.25 36.71
C ARG A 360 -12.81 9.12 35.72
N ASP A 361 -13.94 9.78 35.98
CA ASP A 361 -15.12 9.77 35.10
C ASP A 361 -15.01 10.78 33.96
N ALA A 362 -13.94 11.58 33.91
CA ALA A 362 -13.71 12.49 32.80
C ALA A 362 -13.53 11.69 31.49
N PRO A 363 -14.20 12.07 30.37
CA PRO A 363 -14.11 11.35 29.10
C PRO A 363 -12.67 11.11 28.63
N ALA A 364 -11.78 12.07 28.84
CA ALA A 364 -10.37 11.95 28.47
C ALA A 364 -9.64 10.87 29.29
N MET A 365 -10.02 10.66 30.56
CA MET A 365 -9.46 9.61 31.41
C MET A 365 -10.01 8.24 30.98
N LEU A 366 -11.34 8.13 30.76
CA LEU A 366 -11.99 6.90 30.33
C LEU A 366 -11.42 6.38 29.00
N VAL A 367 -11.09 7.27 28.06
CA VAL A 367 -10.46 6.89 26.81
C VAL A 367 -9.07 6.28 27.04
N ARG A 368 -8.26 6.83 27.94
CA ARG A 368 -6.93 6.29 28.26
C ARG A 368 -7.00 4.96 29.02
N GLU A 369 -7.94 4.86 29.95
CA GLU A 369 -8.21 3.59 30.61
C GLU A 369 -8.67 2.52 29.61
N GLY A 370 -9.51 2.89 28.62
CA GLY A 370 -9.87 2.03 27.51
C GLY A 370 -8.68 1.60 26.66
N GLN A 371 -7.73 2.50 26.39
CA GLN A 371 -6.48 2.19 25.68
C GLN A 371 -5.58 1.25 26.50
N LEU A 372 -5.47 1.48 27.81
CA LEU A 372 -4.76 0.59 28.73
C LEU A 372 -5.33 -0.83 28.70
N GLU A 373 -6.64 -0.96 28.81
CA GLU A 373 -7.33 -2.25 28.81
C GLU A 373 -7.22 -2.96 27.45
N TYR A 374 -7.30 -2.20 26.34
CA TYR A 374 -7.08 -2.71 25.00
C TYR A 374 -5.65 -3.28 24.82
N ARG A 375 -4.61 -2.53 25.24
CA ARG A 375 -3.21 -2.98 25.22
C ARG A 375 -3.01 -4.20 26.13
N GLY A 376 -3.70 -4.25 27.26
CA GLY A 376 -3.70 -5.38 28.21
C GLY A 376 -4.53 -6.59 27.76
N GLY A 377 -5.15 -6.56 26.57
CA GLY A 377 -5.93 -7.67 26.02
C GLY A 377 -7.35 -7.82 26.60
N ARG A 378 -7.81 -6.92 27.45
CA ARG A 378 -9.15 -6.96 28.09
C ARG A 378 -10.17 -6.21 27.23
N MET A 379 -10.57 -6.85 26.13
CA MET A 379 -11.38 -6.23 25.07
C MET A 379 -12.76 -5.75 25.53
N ASP A 380 -13.47 -6.53 26.37
CA ASP A 380 -14.81 -6.17 26.85
C ASP A 380 -14.77 -4.96 27.80
N THR A 381 -13.74 -4.89 28.64
CA THR A 381 -13.52 -3.73 29.52
C THR A 381 -13.18 -2.49 28.70
N ALA A 382 -12.31 -2.62 27.70
CA ALA A 382 -11.96 -1.53 26.79
C ALA A 382 -13.20 -1.00 26.05
N LEU A 383 -14.04 -1.90 25.51
CA LEU A 383 -15.30 -1.55 24.86
C LEU A 383 -16.22 -0.72 25.77
N ALA A 384 -16.41 -1.18 27.04
CA ALA A 384 -17.24 -0.50 28.01
C ALA A 384 -16.71 0.91 28.34
N LEU A 385 -15.39 1.04 28.51
CA LEU A 385 -14.74 2.32 28.83
C LEU A 385 -14.82 3.33 27.68
N PHE A 386 -14.54 2.91 26.43
CA PHE A 386 -14.71 3.79 25.27
C PHE A 386 -16.17 4.23 25.10
N THR A 387 -17.13 3.32 25.32
CA THR A 387 -18.57 3.66 25.27
C THR A 387 -18.96 4.67 26.35
N ARG A 388 -18.48 4.49 27.59
CA ARG A 388 -18.68 5.46 28.67
C ARG A 388 -18.04 6.81 28.34
N GLY A 389 -16.86 6.83 27.71
CA GLY A 389 -16.18 8.04 27.26
C GLY A 389 -16.99 8.87 26.26
N LEU A 390 -17.96 8.25 25.57
CA LEU A 390 -18.88 8.90 24.62
C LEU A 390 -20.21 9.32 25.26
N ALA A 391 -20.51 8.94 26.50
CA ALA A 391 -21.83 9.13 27.12
C ALA A 391 -22.27 10.61 27.21
N GLY A 392 -21.32 11.56 27.26
CA GLY A 392 -21.60 13.00 27.24
C GLY A 392 -22.00 13.56 25.86
N GLY A 393 -22.02 12.74 24.81
CA GLY A 393 -22.43 13.13 23.46
C GLY A 393 -21.63 14.32 22.91
N MET A 394 -22.33 15.35 22.42
CA MET A 394 -21.72 16.54 21.83
C MET A 394 -20.97 17.44 22.83
N GLN A 395 -21.18 17.27 24.13
CA GLN A 395 -20.44 18.00 25.16
C GLN A 395 -19.00 17.50 25.34
N VAL A 396 -18.71 16.27 24.91
CA VAL A 396 -17.35 15.73 24.89
C VAL A 396 -16.58 16.39 23.74
N PRO A 397 -15.34 16.88 23.96
CA PRO A 397 -14.53 17.45 22.90
C PRO A 397 -14.39 16.50 21.70
N GLY A 398 -14.44 17.06 20.48
CA GLY A 398 -14.40 16.27 19.24
C GLY A 398 -13.20 15.33 19.13
N GLU A 399 -12.01 15.76 19.54
CA GLU A 399 -10.80 14.94 19.58
C GLU A 399 -10.96 13.71 20.50
N ILE A 400 -11.54 13.88 21.68
CA ILE A 400 -11.77 12.79 22.64
C ILE A 400 -12.81 11.81 22.10
N ARG A 401 -13.90 12.33 21.49
CA ARG A 401 -14.90 11.50 20.82
C ARG A 401 -14.28 10.66 19.71
N ALA A 402 -13.48 11.29 18.84
CA ALA A 402 -12.80 10.60 17.75
C ALA A 402 -11.87 9.49 18.28
N LYS A 403 -11.06 9.77 19.31
CA LYS A 403 -10.20 8.77 19.95
C LYS A 403 -10.99 7.61 20.53
N ALA A 404 -12.13 7.88 21.18
CA ALA A 404 -13.01 6.83 21.70
C ALA A 404 -13.61 5.96 20.58
N MET A 405 -14.12 6.58 19.50
CA MET A 405 -14.66 5.87 18.35
C MET A 405 -13.59 5.03 17.64
N MET A 406 -12.37 5.55 17.49
CA MET A 406 -11.25 4.78 16.96
C MET A 406 -10.88 3.60 17.86
N GLY A 407 -10.95 3.78 19.17
CA GLY A 407 -10.78 2.69 20.15
C GLY A 407 -11.82 1.59 19.97
N LEU A 408 -13.11 1.95 19.83
CA LEU A 408 -14.19 1.00 19.51
C LEU A 408 -13.93 0.28 18.18
N GLY A 409 -13.49 1.00 17.15
CA GLY A 409 -13.09 0.43 15.86
C GLY A 409 -11.96 -0.58 15.99
N SER A 410 -10.94 -0.29 16.80
CA SER A 410 -9.81 -1.18 17.06
C SER A 410 -10.23 -2.45 17.81
N VAL A 411 -11.10 -2.33 18.81
CA VAL A 411 -11.69 -3.50 19.51
C VAL A 411 -12.49 -4.36 18.54
N ALA A 412 -13.32 -3.75 17.69
CA ALA A 412 -14.13 -4.46 16.70
C ALA A 412 -13.26 -5.20 15.66
N LEU A 413 -12.14 -4.60 15.20
CA LEU A 413 -11.16 -5.27 14.33
C LEU A 413 -10.57 -6.53 14.98
N ARG A 414 -10.15 -6.45 16.25
CA ARG A 414 -9.60 -7.61 16.97
C ARG A 414 -10.64 -8.73 17.17
N GLN A 415 -11.91 -8.36 17.27
CA GLN A 415 -13.03 -9.31 17.41
C GLN A 415 -13.57 -9.78 16.06
N ALA A 416 -12.89 -9.47 14.94
CA ALA A 416 -13.31 -9.77 13.57
C ALA A 416 -14.71 -9.21 13.19
N ARG A 417 -15.19 -8.19 13.90
CA ARG A 417 -16.45 -7.47 13.61
C ARG A 417 -16.17 -6.33 12.64
N TYR A 418 -15.81 -6.67 11.41
CA TYR A 418 -15.25 -5.72 10.44
C TYR A 418 -16.21 -4.61 10.01
N ARG A 419 -17.54 -4.90 9.92
CA ARG A 419 -18.56 -3.88 9.61
C ARG A 419 -18.69 -2.85 10.72
N ASP A 420 -18.69 -3.31 11.96
CA ASP A 420 -18.74 -2.41 13.13
C ASP A 420 -17.47 -1.55 13.20
N ALA A 421 -16.31 -2.15 12.95
CA ALA A 421 -15.06 -1.43 12.88
C ALA A 421 -15.10 -0.32 11.81
N GLN A 422 -15.54 -0.65 10.60
CA GLN A 422 -15.70 0.33 9.52
C GLN A 422 -16.63 1.48 9.92
N GLN A 423 -17.74 1.19 10.59
CA GLN A 423 -18.69 2.21 11.05
C GLN A 423 -18.04 3.13 12.09
N HIS A 424 -17.41 2.57 13.12
CA HIS A 424 -16.77 3.35 14.18
C HIS A 424 -15.65 4.28 13.64
N TYR A 425 -14.86 3.80 12.70
CA TYR A 425 -13.87 4.67 12.04
C TYR A 425 -14.53 5.72 11.15
N THR A 426 -15.68 5.44 10.52
CA THR A 426 -16.44 6.43 9.76
C THR A 426 -16.98 7.52 10.67
N ASP A 427 -17.57 7.15 11.80
CA ASP A 427 -18.06 8.09 12.82
C ASP A 427 -16.92 8.99 13.35
N ALA A 428 -15.74 8.41 13.59
CA ALA A 428 -14.54 9.16 13.98
C ALA A 428 -14.11 10.17 12.91
N LEU A 429 -14.10 9.75 11.64
CA LEU A 429 -13.77 10.62 10.49
C LEU A 429 -14.76 11.77 10.34
N ASP A 430 -16.06 11.52 10.50
CA ASP A 430 -17.08 12.56 10.44
C ASP A 430 -16.87 13.63 11.51
N VAL A 431 -16.50 13.22 12.72
CA VAL A 431 -16.15 14.16 13.81
C VAL A 431 -14.89 14.95 13.47
N LEU A 432 -13.86 14.30 12.94
CA LEU A 432 -12.58 14.93 12.64
C LEU A 432 -12.70 15.89 11.43
N VAL A 433 -13.39 15.51 10.37
CA VAL A 433 -13.55 16.34 9.17
C VAL A 433 -14.41 17.58 9.45
N ALA A 434 -15.38 17.50 10.37
CA ALA A 434 -16.20 18.63 10.77
C ALA A 434 -15.46 19.68 11.63
N ALA A 435 -14.30 19.32 12.22
CA ALA A 435 -13.50 20.21 13.04
C ALA A 435 -12.45 20.93 12.18
N ASP A 436 -12.32 22.24 12.38
CA ASP A 436 -11.29 23.07 11.70
C ASP A 436 -9.98 22.93 12.49
N GLY A 437 -9.21 21.86 12.23
CA GLY A 437 -8.10 21.45 13.08
C GLY A 437 -6.74 21.46 12.40
N GLY A 438 -5.70 21.80 13.20
CA GLY A 438 -4.30 21.86 12.80
C GLY A 438 -3.63 20.47 12.65
N ASN A 439 -2.28 20.42 12.78
CA ASN A 439 -1.47 19.22 12.56
C ASN A 439 -1.85 18.00 13.43
N ASN A 440 -2.33 18.17 14.66
CA ASN A 440 -2.81 17.06 15.52
C ASN A 440 -4.00 16.32 14.89
N GLN A 441 -4.87 17.04 14.20
CA GLN A 441 -6.01 16.44 13.50
C GLN A 441 -5.58 15.60 12.31
N GLN A 442 -4.51 15.98 11.62
CA GLN A 442 -3.97 15.19 10.50
C GLN A 442 -3.49 13.80 10.95
N GLU A 443 -2.87 13.71 12.11
CA GLU A 443 -2.47 12.42 12.69
C GLU A 443 -3.69 11.51 12.98
N LEU A 444 -4.71 12.06 13.64
CA LEU A 444 -5.94 11.31 13.93
C LEU A 444 -6.70 10.91 12.65
N LEU A 445 -6.76 11.79 11.65
CA LEU A 445 -7.32 11.48 10.33
C LEU A 445 -6.56 10.33 9.66
N GLY A 446 -5.22 10.36 9.71
CA GLY A 446 -4.37 9.31 9.16
C GLY A 446 -4.67 7.95 9.81
N ASN A 447 -4.74 7.91 11.14
CA ASN A 447 -5.02 6.70 11.90
C ASN A 447 -6.44 6.17 11.64
N ALA A 448 -7.45 7.05 11.59
CA ALA A 448 -8.83 6.66 11.32
C ALA A 448 -9.03 6.12 9.90
N TYR A 449 -8.44 6.76 8.89
CA TYR A 449 -8.45 6.25 7.51
C TYR A 449 -7.72 4.91 7.40
N ASN A 450 -6.56 4.76 8.04
CA ASN A 450 -5.83 3.49 8.04
C ASN A 450 -6.65 2.37 8.69
N GLY A 451 -7.25 2.60 9.84
CA GLY A 451 -8.12 1.62 10.52
C GLY A 451 -9.33 1.23 9.66
N ARG A 452 -9.99 2.21 9.01
CA ARG A 452 -11.11 1.93 8.10
C ARG A 452 -10.66 1.15 6.85
N GLY A 453 -9.50 1.50 6.30
CA GLY A 453 -8.90 0.79 5.18
C GLY A 453 -8.63 -0.68 5.51
N VAL A 454 -8.06 -0.97 6.69
CA VAL A 454 -7.86 -2.35 7.17
C VAL A 454 -9.19 -3.09 7.32
N ALA A 455 -10.23 -2.45 7.89
CA ALA A 455 -11.56 -3.06 8.01
C ALA A 455 -12.17 -3.40 6.65
N ARG A 456 -11.97 -2.57 5.63
CA ARG A 456 -12.41 -2.78 4.26
C ARG A 456 -11.71 -3.93 3.55
N VAL A 457 -10.39 -4.07 3.75
CA VAL A 457 -9.63 -5.23 3.22
C VAL A 457 -10.25 -6.54 3.70
N GLN A 458 -10.62 -6.62 4.98
CA GLN A 458 -11.21 -7.83 5.56
C GLN A 458 -12.65 -8.11 5.06
N GLN A 459 -13.27 -7.16 4.38
CA GLN A 459 -14.59 -7.27 3.75
C GLN A 459 -14.50 -7.41 2.22
N ASP A 460 -13.29 -7.60 1.68
CA ASP A 460 -13.01 -7.66 0.24
C ASP A 460 -13.32 -6.35 -0.53
N ASP A 461 -13.51 -5.22 0.17
CA ASP A 461 -13.63 -3.89 -0.42
C ASP A 461 -12.24 -3.30 -0.70
N LEU A 462 -11.52 -3.88 -1.65
CA LEU A 462 -10.14 -3.50 -1.97
C LEU A 462 -10.05 -2.07 -2.54
N GLU A 463 -11.03 -1.64 -3.34
CA GLU A 463 -11.05 -0.27 -3.90
C GLU A 463 -11.26 0.78 -2.82
N GLY A 464 -12.20 0.55 -1.91
CA GLY A 464 -12.43 1.41 -0.76
C GLY A 464 -11.22 1.44 0.18
N ALA A 465 -10.54 0.31 0.37
CA ALA A 465 -9.33 0.22 1.16
C ALA A 465 -8.17 1.03 0.55
N VAL A 466 -7.92 0.91 -0.76
CA VAL A 466 -6.89 1.70 -1.46
C VAL A 466 -7.17 3.20 -1.35
N SER A 467 -8.44 3.61 -1.47
CA SER A 467 -8.84 5.01 -1.30
C SER A 467 -8.53 5.51 0.11
N ASP A 468 -8.95 4.77 1.15
CA ASP A 468 -8.71 5.16 2.54
C ASP A 468 -7.22 5.17 2.90
N LEU A 469 -6.47 4.15 2.52
CA LEU A 469 -5.03 4.11 2.75
C LEU A 469 -4.29 5.23 2.01
N GLY A 470 -4.76 5.61 0.82
CA GLY A 470 -4.24 6.79 0.12
C GLY A 470 -4.44 8.08 0.91
N LEU A 471 -5.64 8.28 1.49
CA LEU A 471 -5.96 9.41 2.36
C LEU A 471 -5.16 9.38 3.67
N ALA A 472 -5.02 8.19 4.27
CA ALA A 472 -4.20 7.99 5.46
C ALA A 472 -2.75 8.43 5.22
N ARG A 473 -2.14 7.98 4.13
CA ARG A 473 -0.76 8.34 3.75
C ARG A 473 -0.58 9.85 3.58
N VAL A 474 -1.54 10.52 2.95
CA VAL A 474 -1.50 11.98 2.78
C VAL A 474 -1.58 12.69 4.13
N ALA A 475 -2.51 12.28 5.00
CA ALA A 475 -2.69 12.87 6.33
C ALA A 475 -1.45 12.68 7.22
N MET A 476 -0.88 11.46 7.25
CA MET A 476 0.33 11.15 8.00
C MET A 476 1.54 11.94 7.49
N ARG A 477 1.71 12.10 6.17
CA ARG A 477 2.78 12.96 5.63
C ARG A 477 2.60 14.43 6.00
N ARG A 478 1.35 14.91 6.08
CA ARG A 478 1.06 16.30 6.52
C ARG A 478 1.37 16.51 8.00
N SER A 479 1.10 15.53 8.85
CA SER A 479 1.47 15.60 10.28
C SER A 479 2.99 15.46 10.52
N GLY A 480 3.74 15.03 9.51
CA GLY A 480 5.18 14.74 9.63
C GLY A 480 5.48 13.28 9.99
N ASP A 481 4.46 12.44 10.11
CA ASP A 481 4.59 11.01 10.41
C ASP A 481 4.95 10.22 9.14
N VAL A 482 6.24 10.20 8.83
CA VAL A 482 6.75 9.53 7.62
C VAL A 482 6.83 8.01 7.78
N VAL A 483 7.00 7.51 9.02
CA VAL A 483 7.07 6.06 9.28
C VAL A 483 5.69 5.43 9.16
N SER A 484 4.66 6.01 9.79
CA SER A 484 3.27 5.53 9.60
C SER A 484 2.80 5.67 8.15
N ALA A 485 3.24 6.73 7.44
CA ALA A 485 2.98 6.85 6.00
C ALA A 485 3.64 5.71 5.19
N ALA A 486 4.84 5.25 5.59
CA ALA A 486 5.50 4.10 4.99
C ALA A 486 4.81 2.78 5.34
N MET A 487 4.31 2.62 6.59
CA MET A 487 3.49 1.47 6.98
C MET A 487 2.23 1.35 6.12
N VAL A 488 1.55 2.47 5.88
CA VAL A 488 0.42 2.54 4.94
C VAL A 488 0.85 2.17 3.53
N GLY A 489 2.03 2.63 3.07
CA GLY A 489 2.62 2.24 1.79
C GLY A 489 2.83 0.73 1.69
N SER A 490 3.39 0.10 2.73
CA SER A 490 3.54 -1.36 2.80
C SER A 490 2.18 -2.09 2.70
N ASN A 491 1.14 -1.58 3.39
CA ASN A 491 -0.21 -2.14 3.28
C ASN A 491 -0.80 -1.99 1.87
N LEU A 492 -0.58 -0.84 1.22
CA LEU A 492 -0.96 -0.63 -0.18
C LEU A 492 -0.25 -1.61 -1.11
N GLY A 493 1.06 -1.83 -0.92
CA GLY A 493 1.81 -2.83 -1.67
C GLY A 493 1.22 -4.23 -1.56
N ARG A 494 0.77 -4.63 -0.36
CA ARG A 494 0.08 -5.92 -0.15
C ARG A 494 -1.25 -5.99 -0.90
N ILE A 495 -2.04 -4.92 -0.90
CA ILE A 495 -3.31 -4.85 -1.64
C ILE A 495 -3.06 -4.89 -3.15
N GLU A 496 -2.06 -4.17 -3.64
CA GLU A 496 -1.68 -4.22 -5.05
C GLU A 496 -1.24 -5.64 -5.46
N GLY A 497 -0.55 -6.38 -4.57
CA GLY A 497 -0.26 -7.80 -4.77
C GLY A 497 -1.53 -8.68 -4.87
N ILE A 498 -2.51 -8.49 -3.99
CA ILE A 498 -3.82 -9.18 -4.06
C ILE A 498 -4.54 -8.87 -5.38
N ARG A 499 -4.38 -7.66 -5.93
CA ARG A 499 -4.93 -7.23 -7.21
C ARG A 499 -4.08 -7.64 -8.43
N ASN A 500 -3.05 -8.44 -8.23
CA ASN A 500 -2.07 -8.84 -9.23
C ASN A 500 -1.29 -7.67 -9.90
N HIS A 501 -1.22 -6.51 -9.24
CA HIS A 501 -0.42 -5.36 -9.67
C HIS A 501 0.99 -5.42 -9.08
N TRP A 502 1.72 -6.50 -9.33
CA TRP A 502 3.00 -6.82 -8.72
C TRP A 502 4.10 -5.75 -8.89
N PRO A 503 4.26 -5.07 -10.06
CA PRO A 503 5.22 -3.98 -10.19
C PRO A 503 4.94 -2.83 -9.23
N GLN A 504 3.65 -2.47 -9.05
CA GLN A 504 3.23 -1.44 -8.10
C GLN A 504 3.45 -1.89 -6.65
N ALA A 505 3.19 -3.18 -6.37
CA ALA A 505 3.46 -3.75 -5.04
C ALA A 505 4.94 -3.62 -4.66
N VAL A 506 5.86 -4.01 -5.57
CA VAL A 506 7.31 -3.86 -5.35
C VAL A 506 7.70 -2.40 -5.13
N GLN A 507 7.21 -1.48 -5.95
CA GLN A 507 7.49 -0.05 -5.81
C GLN A 507 7.05 0.51 -4.45
N GLU A 508 5.86 0.12 -3.96
CA GLU A 508 5.38 0.53 -2.64
C GLU A 508 6.25 -0.05 -1.52
N PHE A 509 6.67 -1.32 -1.64
CA PHE A 509 7.56 -1.96 -0.66
C PHE A 509 8.95 -1.32 -0.66
N GLU A 510 9.57 -1.07 -1.81
CA GLU A 510 10.87 -0.40 -1.92
C GLU A 510 10.84 0.99 -1.25
N SER A 511 9.80 1.79 -1.58
CA SER A 511 9.61 3.12 -0.97
C SER A 511 9.45 3.05 0.55
N ALA A 512 8.72 2.06 1.06
CA ALA A 512 8.56 1.86 2.50
C ALA A 512 9.86 1.40 3.15
N ASN A 513 10.60 0.49 2.52
CA ASN A 513 11.87 -0.03 3.01
C ASN A 513 12.95 1.04 3.14
N GLU A 514 12.99 2.02 2.24
CA GLU A 514 13.89 3.18 2.35
C GLU A 514 13.64 3.98 3.64
N VAL A 515 12.35 4.21 3.97
CA VAL A 515 11.97 4.91 5.19
C VAL A 515 12.29 4.07 6.42
N PHE A 516 11.90 2.80 6.46
CA PHE A 516 12.16 1.93 7.61
C PHE A 516 13.66 1.75 7.88
N ALA A 517 14.47 1.61 6.83
CA ALA A 517 15.93 1.55 6.98
C ALA A 517 16.50 2.85 7.54
N ARG A 518 16.03 3.99 7.05
CA ARG A 518 16.47 5.32 7.51
C ARG A 518 16.14 5.55 8.99
N PHE A 519 14.95 5.13 9.43
CA PHE A 519 14.50 5.30 10.81
C PHE A 519 14.83 4.10 11.70
N GLN A 520 15.50 3.06 11.18
CA GLN A 520 15.93 1.86 11.89
C GLN A 520 14.74 1.06 12.52
N VAL A 521 13.60 1.08 11.86
CA VAL A 521 12.41 0.35 12.30
C VAL A 521 12.53 -1.09 11.79
N HIS A 522 13.31 -1.91 12.50
CA HIS A 522 13.80 -3.21 12.03
C HIS A 522 12.69 -4.21 11.74
N ASP A 523 11.65 -4.26 12.57
CA ASP A 523 10.55 -5.22 12.42
C ASP A 523 9.76 -4.95 11.13
N TYR A 524 9.37 -3.69 10.89
CA TYR A 524 8.67 -3.31 9.66
C TYR A 524 9.56 -3.45 8.43
N LEU A 525 10.85 -3.13 8.54
CA LEU A 525 11.81 -3.32 7.46
C LEU A 525 11.90 -4.79 7.06
N ALA A 526 12.07 -5.68 8.02
CA ALA A 526 12.21 -7.12 7.76
C ALA A 526 10.91 -7.72 7.20
N ALA A 527 9.73 -7.33 7.75
CA ALA A 527 8.43 -7.75 7.24
C ALA A 527 8.20 -7.33 5.79
N THR A 528 8.55 -6.07 5.48
CA THR A 528 8.32 -5.50 4.14
C THR A 528 9.31 -6.05 3.12
N LEU A 529 10.58 -6.29 3.50
CA LEU A 529 11.57 -6.97 2.64
C LEU A 529 11.14 -8.42 2.32
N ALA A 530 10.54 -9.14 3.26
CA ALA A 530 10.00 -10.48 3.02
C ALA A 530 8.78 -10.44 2.06
N ALA A 531 7.93 -9.42 2.17
CA ALA A 531 6.81 -9.20 1.25
C ALA A 531 7.31 -8.79 -0.15
N GLU A 532 8.30 -7.91 -0.24
CA GLU A 532 8.97 -7.52 -1.50
C GLU A 532 9.57 -8.72 -2.20
N ALA A 533 10.32 -9.57 -1.47
CA ALA A 533 10.89 -10.81 -2.03
C ALA A 533 9.81 -11.73 -2.59
N SER A 534 8.66 -11.84 -1.92
CA SER A 534 7.53 -12.63 -2.40
C SER A 534 6.93 -12.04 -3.69
N ALA A 535 6.77 -10.72 -3.76
CA ALA A 535 6.28 -10.03 -4.96
C ALA A 535 7.26 -10.15 -6.15
N GLN A 536 8.57 -10.10 -5.89
CA GLN A 536 9.61 -10.29 -6.89
C GLN A 536 9.59 -11.73 -7.47
N LEU A 537 9.23 -12.75 -6.67
CA LEU A 537 9.01 -14.10 -7.20
C LEU A 537 7.82 -14.17 -8.16
N GLU A 538 6.74 -13.44 -7.88
CA GLU A 538 5.57 -13.35 -8.77
C GLU A 538 5.90 -12.62 -10.09
N LEU A 539 6.90 -11.73 -10.08
CA LEU A 539 7.48 -11.08 -11.27
C LEU A 539 8.54 -11.93 -11.99
N VAL A 540 8.80 -13.15 -11.53
CA VAL A 540 9.86 -14.03 -12.05
C VAL A 540 11.26 -13.38 -11.94
N GLN A 541 11.53 -12.78 -10.78
CA GLN A 541 12.78 -12.08 -10.46
C GLN A 541 13.51 -12.75 -9.28
N PRO A 542 13.93 -14.02 -9.40
CA PRO A 542 14.45 -14.80 -8.26
C PRO A 542 15.74 -14.23 -7.66
N ALA A 543 16.57 -13.57 -8.46
CA ALA A 543 17.80 -12.94 -7.96
C ALA A 543 17.53 -11.71 -7.08
N GLN A 544 16.57 -10.84 -7.49
CA GLN A 544 16.14 -9.72 -6.65
C GLN A 544 15.49 -10.22 -5.36
N ALA A 545 14.62 -11.24 -5.45
CA ALA A 545 14.01 -11.85 -4.28
C ALA A 545 15.06 -12.39 -3.29
N ALA A 546 16.16 -12.99 -3.79
CA ALA A 546 17.26 -13.42 -2.95
C ALA A 546 17.96 -12.24 -2.26
N ALA A 547 18.18 -11.14 -2.95
CA ALA A 547 18.78 -9.95 -2.35
C ALA A 547 17.88 -9.33 -1.27
N SER A 548 16.57 -9.20 -1.52
CA SER A 548 15.62 -8.64 -0.56
C SER A 548 15.51 -9.52 0.70
N ILE A 549 15.41 -10.83 0.55
CA ILE A 549 15.32 -11.73 1.71
C ILE A 549 16.64 -11.83 2.49
N ALA A 550 17.79 -11.71 1.84
CA ALA A 550 19.08 -11.67 2.52
C ALA A 550 19.19 -10.43 3.43
N ARG A 551 18.67 -9.28 2.99
CA ARG A 551 18.56 -8.07 3.81
C ARG A 551 17.64 -8.27 5.02
N ALA A 552 16.49 -8.97 4.83
CA ALA A 552 15.59 -9.28 5.95
C ALA A 552 16.26 -10.21 6.97
N MET A 553 16.99 -11.23 6.48
CA MET A 553 17.71 -12.18 7.34
C MET A 553 18.84 -11.53 8.16
N ALA A 554 19.49 -10.49 7.63
CA ALA A 554 20.51 -9.74 8.37
C ALA A 554 19.92 -8.97 9.59
N LEU A 555 18.62 -8.82 9.65
CA LEU A 555 17.91 -8.20 10.78
C LEU A 555 17.39 -9.20 11.81
N ARG A 556 17.47 -10.52 11.53
CA ARG A 556 16.81 -11.57 12.30
C ARG A 556 17.13 -11.53 13.81
N ASP A 557 18.39 -11.31 14.16
CA ASP A 557 18.85 -11.32 15.57
C ASP A 557 18.38 -10.08 16.35
N ARG A 558 17.78 -9.10 15.68
CA ARG A 558 17.18 -7.92 16.29
C ARG A 558 15.67 -8.01 16.44
N ILE A 559 15.06 -9.13 16.01
CA ILE A 559 13.61 -9.34 16.00
C ILE A 559 13.28 -10.35 17.08
N GLU A 560 12.41 -9.96 18.01
CA GLU A 560 11.93 -10.80 19.11
C GLU A 560 10.57 -11.46 18.78
N ASP A 561 9.77 -10.85 17.88
CA ASP A 561 8.45 -11.37 17.52
C ASP A 561 8.57 -12.69 16.72
N GLY A 562 8.22 -13.80 17.37
CA GLY A 562 8.20 -15.12 16.76
C GLY A 562 7.29 -15.24 15.53
N THR A 563 6.22 -14.44 15.45
CA THR A 563 5.33 -14.40 14.26
C THR A 563 6.06 -13.78 13.07
N LEU A 564 6.78 -12.70 13.30
CA LEU A 564 7.57 -12.05 12.26
C LEU A 564 8.75 -12.94 11.82
N ILE A 565 9.44 -13.59 12.77
CA ILE A 565 10.49 -14.57 12.46
C ILE A 565 9.94 -15.66 11.54
N ARG A 566 8.75 -16.19 11.80
CA ARG A 566 8.07 -17.16 10.94
C ARG A 566 7.84 -16.62 9.52
N VAL A 567 7.36 -15.39 9.40
CA VAL A 567 7.13 -14.74 8.08
C VAL A 567 8.43 -14.66 7.29
N ILE A 568 9.52 -14.23 7.91
CA ILE A 568 10.84 -14.13 7.25
C ILE A 568 11.37 -15.49 6.83
N LEU A 569 11.35 -16.49 7.73
CA LEU A 569 11.86 -17.84 7.45
C LEU A 569 11.03 -18.56 6.37
N THR A 570 9.71 -18.36 6.33
CA THR A 570 8.86 -18.92 5.26
C THR A 570 9.14 -18.26 3.92
N ALA A 571 9.35 -16.94 3.88
CA ALA A 571 9.76 -16.22 2.68
C ALA A 571 11.17 -16.68 2.22
N GLN A 572 12.12 -16.84 3.14
CA GLN A 572 13.45 -17.36 2.85
C GLN A 572 13.39 -18.75 2.24
N ALA A 573 12.62 -19.67 2.84
CA ALA A 573 12.47 -21.02 2.30
C ALA A 573 11.91 -21.01 0.86
N ARG A 574 10.91 -20.19 0.59
CA ARG A 574 10.30 -20.02 -0.74
C ARG A 574 11.32 -19.50 -1.76
N VAL A 575 12.05 -18.45 -1.42
CA VAL A 575 13.08 -17.83 -2.29
C VAL A 575 14.24 -18.81 -2.51
N ALA A 576 14.67 -19.51 -1.47
CA ALA A 576 15.75 -20.50 -1.56
C ALA A 576 15.36 -21.68 -2.46
N ILE A 577 14.13 -22.20 -2.37
CA ILE A 577 13.61 -23.22 -3.30
C ILE A 577 13.62 -22.68 -4.74
N ALA A 578 13.14 -21.45 -4.98
CA ALA A 578 13.10 -20.84 -6.29
C ALA A 578 14.50 -20.66 -6.91
N ASN A 579 15.52 -20.39 -6.11
CA ASN A 579 16.92 -20.26 -6.55
C ASN A 579 17.72 -21.58 -6.52
N GLY A 580 17.16 -22.67 -6.01
CA GLY A 580 17.84 -23.96 -5.90
C GLY A 580 18.83 -24.09 -4.74
N ALA A 581 18.78 -23.17 -3.78
CA ALA A 581 19.54 -23.22 -2.53
C ALA A 581 18.81 -24.13 -1.51
N LEU A 582 18.73 -25.44 -1.81
CA LEU A 582 17.83 -26.37 -1.09
C LEU A 582 18.28 -26.63 0.35
N GLN A 583 19.55 -26.43 0.67
CA GLN A 583 20.04 -26.53 2.05
C GLN A 583 19.55 -25.35 2.86
N ASP A 584 19.66 -24.11 2.32
CA ASP A 584 19.17 -22.89 2.99
C ASP A 584 17.66 -22.97 3.23
N ALA A 585 16.91 -23.54 2.27
CA ALA A 585 15.48 -23.78 2.45
C ALA A 585 15.19 -24.77 3.59
N SER A 586 16.00 -25.84 3.71
CA SER A 586 15.87 -26.79 4.79
C SER A 586 16.17 -26.17 6.15
N ASP A 587 17.22 -25.38 6.24
CA ASP A 587 17.64 -24.70 7.47
C ASP A 587 16.60 -23.68 7.91
N ALA A 588 16.05 -22.91 6.97
CA ALA A 588 14.95 -21.98 7.24
C ALA A 588 13.70 -22.70 7.80
N LEU A 589 13.32 -23.85 7.22
CA LEU A 589 12.17 -24.63 7.67
C LEU A 589 12.40 -25.34 9.01
N GLN A 590 13.65 -25.67 9.36
CA GLN A 590 14.03 -26.22 10.67
C GLN A 590 14.06 -25.14 11.74
N GLY A 591 14.44 -23.91 11.38
CA GLY A 591 14.49 -22.75 12.28
C GLY A 591 13.12 -22.16 12.67
N LEU A 592 12.01 -22.70 12.17
CA LEU A 592 10.67 -22.22 12.50
C LEU A 592 10.31 -22.49 13.96
N PRO A 593 9.77 -21.53 14.71
CA PRO A 593 9.34 -21.69 16.09
C PRO A 593 8.28 -22.79 16.23
N ALA A 594 8.50 -23.77 17.11
CA ALA A 594 7.62 -24.94 17.29
C ALA A 594 6.19 -24.58 17.78
N ALA A 595 6.06 -23.49 18.55
CA ALA A 595 4.81 -23.05 19.15
C ALA A 595 3.85 -22.34 18.15
N ILE A 596 4.36 -21.94 16.97
CA ILE A 596 3.63 -21.09 16.00
C ILE A 596 3.50 -21.82 14.66
N SER A 597 3.51 -23.14 14.64
CA SER A 597 3.44 -23.91 13.41
C SER A 597 2.04 -23.84 12.80
N ASP A 598 1.83 -22.98 11.82
CA ASP A 598 0.80 -23.16 10.80
C ASP A 598 1.18 -24.40 9.98
N HIS A 599 0.62 -25.53 10.35
CA HIS A 599 0.97 -26.84 9.79
C HIS A 599 0.74 -26.91 8.26
N GLY A 600 -0.21 -26.18 7.73
CA GLY A 600 -0.53 -26.16 6.29
C GLY A 600 0.58 -25.53 5.45
N ALA A 601 0.87 -24.24 5.65
CA ALA A 601 1.85 -23.49 4.85
C ALA A 601 3.27 -24.07 4.94
N THR A 602 3.69 -24.47 6.15
CA THR A 602 4.99 -25.12 6.36
C THR A 602 5.09 -26.48 5.66
N THR A 603 4.02 -27.28 5.73
CA THR A 603 3.97 -28.59 5.06
C THR A 603 4.06 -28.44 3.54
N ARG A 604 3.41 -27.43 2.97
CA ARG A 604 3.49 -27.10 1.53
C ARG A 604 4.92 -26.74 1.11
N LEU A 605 5.63 -25.92 1.87
CA LEU A 605 7.04 -25.60 1.59
C LEU A 605 7.96 -26.83 1.71
N ARG A 606 7.71 -27.72 2.68
CA ARG A 606 8.42 -29.00 2.78
C ARG A 606 8.16 -29.91 1.57
N MET A 607 6.91 -29.95 1.06
CA MET A 607 6.60 -30.67 -0.19
C MET A 607 7.35 -30.10 -1.38
N SER A 608 7.36 -28.75 -1.54
CA SER A 608 8.10 -28.07 -2.60
C SER A 608 9.60 -28.38 -2.52
N LEU A 609 10.16 -28.40 -1.32
CA LEU A 609 11.56 -28.74 -1.09
C LEU A 609 11.85 -30.21 -1.45
N ALA A 610 10.97 -31.13 -1.03
CA ALA A 610 11.11 -32.56 -1.37
C ALA A 610 11.04 -32.81 -2.89
N LEU A 611 10.06 -32.13 -3.58
CA LEU A 611 9.97 -32.17 -5.04
C LEU A 611 11.23 -31.62 -5.71
N ALA A 612 11.77 -30.49 -5.23
CA ALA A 612 12.97 -29.87 -5.77
C ALA A 612 14.21 -30.72 -5.58
N ARG A 613 14.30 -31.53 -4.50
CA ARG A 613 15.33 -32.55 -4.25
C ARG A 613 15.12 -33.79 -5.10
N GLY A 614 13.96 -34.00 -5.69
CA GLY A 614 13.59 -35.21 -6.42
C GLY A 614 13.05 -36.33 -5.52
N ASP A 615 12.84 -36.07 -4.23
CA ASP A 615 12.28 -37.04 -3.27
C ASP A 615 10.73 -37.05 -3.36
N ARG A 616 10.25 -37.79 -4.37
CA ARG A 616 8.81 -37.95 -4.59
C ARG A 616 8.12 -38.75 -3.48
N ALA A 617 8.82 -39.64 -2.82
CA ALA A 617 8.24 -40.47 -1.75
C ALA A 617 7.96 -39.61 -0.53
N ASP A 618 8.87 -38.73 -0.14
CA ASP A 618 8.66 -37.78 0.96
C ASP A 618 7.62 -36.76 0.61
N ALA A 619 7.63 -36.22 -0.61
CA ALA A 619 6.58 -35.26 -1.09
C ALA A 619 5.17 -35.89 -1.01
N ALA A 620 5.01 -37.14 -1.48
CA ALA A 620 3.72 -37.85 -1.40
C ALA A 620 3.31 -38.19 0.04
N ARG A 621 4.25 -38.48 0.92
CA ARG A 621 4.00 -38.68 2.35
C ARG A 621 3.48 -37.41 3.01
N LEU A 622 4.12 -36.26 2.75
CA LEU A 622 3.72 -34.94 3.26
C LEU A 622 2.35 -34.54 2.71
N ALA A 623 2.08 -34.79 1.44
CA ALA A 623 0.80 -34.52 0.81
C ALA A 623 -0.36 -35.24 1.51
N ARG A 624 -0.15 -36.51 1.94
CA ARG A 624 -1.19 -37.24 2.69
C ARG A 624 -1.47 -36.68 4.10
N GLN A 625 -0.55 -35.91 4.66
CA GLN A 625 -0.68 -35.28 5.98
C GLN A 625 -1.42 -33.94 5.94
N LEU A 626 -1.62 -33.32 4.77
CA LEU A 626 -2.36 -32.08 4.64
C LEU A 626 -3.84 -32.30 4.96
N PRO A 627 -4.42 -31.58 5.93
CA PRO A 627 -5.87 -31.64 6.17
C PRO A 627 -6.64 -31.00 5.01
N ALA A 628 -7.82 -31.52 4.72
CA ALA A 628 -8.69 -30.98 3.66
C ALA A 628 -9.02 -29.48 3.86
N SER A 629 -9.15 -29.03 5.11
CA SER A 629 -9.38 -27.64 5.48
C SER A 629 -8.21 -26.69 5.18
N ALA A 630 -6.97 -27.21 5.09
CA ALA A 630 -5.81 -26.39 4.73
C ALA A 630 -5.78 -26.00 3.25
N VAL A 631 -6.61 -26.68 2.43
CA VAL A 631 -6.70 -26.47 0.98
C VAL A 631 -7.70 -25.36 0.64
N GLU A 632 -8.66 -25.06 1.54
CA GLU A 632 -9.69 -24.03 1.31
C GLU A 632 -9.15 -22.60 1.38
N ALA A 633 -8.01 -22.40 2.05
CA ALA A 633 -7.50 -21.07 2.35
C ALA A 633 -6.57 -20.49 1.28
N ASP A 634 -5.90 -21.33 0.46
CA ASP A 634 -4.89 -20.83 -0.50
C ASP A 634 -4.81 -21.73 -1.74
N THR A 635 -5.45 -21.31 -2.82
CA THR A 635 -5.52 -22.07 -4.09
C THR A 635 -4.18 -22.21 -4.80
N GLY A 636 -3.18 -21.35 -4.50
CA GLY A 636 -1.85 -21.39 -5.12
C GLY A 636 -1.06 -22.66 -4.77
N ASP A 637 -1.30 -23.19 -3.60
CA ASP A 637 -0.56 -24.33 -3.05
C ASP A 637 -1.18 -25.70 -3.38
N VAL A 638 -2.42 -25.72 -3.91
CA VAL A 638 -3.09 -26.95 -4.36
C VAL A 638 -2.30 -27.62 -5.49
N ALA A 639 -1.71 -26.83 -6.39
CA ALA A 639 -0.91 -27.33 -7.49
C ALA A 639 0.34 -28.11 -7.00
N ILE A 640 1.00 -27.64 -5.92
CA ILE A 640 2.14 -28.32 -5.32
C ILE A 640 1.71 -29.67 -4.73
N ALA A 641 0.55 -29.71 -4.05
CA ALA A 641 -0.01 -30.93 -3.50
C ALA A 641 -0.41 -31.91 -4.61
N VAL A 642 -1.01 -31.44 -5.71
CA VAL A 642 -1.32 -32.24 -6.90
C VAL A 642 -0.02 -32.79 -7.53
N GLN A 643 1.03 -31.96 -7.60
CA GLN A 643 2.34 -32.42 -8.13
C GLN A 643 3.01 -33.46 -7.23
N ALA A 644 2.83 -33.37 -5.92
CA ALA A 644 3.42 -34.26 -4.93
C ALA A 644 2.72 -35.61 -4.82
N THR A 645 1.39 -35.66 -4.96
CA THR A 645 0.63 -36.89 -4.75
C THR A 645 0.82 -37.92 -5.87
N ASP A 646 0.77 -39.20 -5.52
CA ASP A 646 0.71 -40.34 -6.42
C ASP A 646 -0.72 -40.91 -6.57
N ASN A 647 -1.71 -40.33 -5.92
CA ASN A 647 -3.09 -40.79 -5.84
C ASN A 647 -4.08 -39.76 -6.39
N VAL A 648 -4.78 -40.13 -7.46
CA VAL A 648 -5.78 -39.27 -8.13
C VAL A 648 -6.96 -38.90 -7.24
N ASP A 649 -7.38 -39.77 -6.34
CA ASP A 649 -8.52 -39.49 -5.46
C ASP A 649 -8.15 -38.50 -4.36
N VAL A 650 -6.88 -38.46 -3.95
CA VAL A 650 -6.35 -37.42 -3.07
C VAL A 650 -6.34 -36.10 -3.80
N ALA A 651 -5.85 -36.05 -5.04
CA ALA A 651 -5.87 -34.82 -5.86
C ALA A 651 -7.29 -34.28 -6.10
N ARG A 652 -8.24 -35.16 -6.42
CA ARG A 652 -9.65 -34.79 -6.61
C ARG A 652 -10.27 -34.20 -5.35
N ARG A 653 -10.02 -34.77 -4.18
CA ARG A 653 -10.53 -34.25 -2.89
C ARG A 653 -10.05 -32.83 -2.63
N TRP A 654 -8.79 -32.53 -2.89
CA TRP A 654 -8.26 -31.17 -2.70
C TRP A 654 -8.85 -30.16 -3.67
N LEU A 655 -9.22 -30.59 -4.88
CA LEU A 655 -9.84 -29.74 -5.87
C LEU A 655 -11.38 -29.72 -5.75
N HIS A 656 -11.95 -30.35 -4.72
CA HIS A 656 -13.40 -30.51 -4.52
C HIS A 656 -14.12 -31.03 -5.79
N LEU A 657 -13.42 -31.85 -6.58
CA LEU A 657 -13.95 -32.38 -7.83
C LEU A 657 -14.75 -33.67 -7.55
N THR A 658 -15.93 -33.72 -8.13
CA THR A 658 -16.72 -34.97 -8.22
C THR A 658 -16.00 -36.00 -9.10
N PRO A 659 -16.33 -37.30 -9.02
CA PRO A 659 -15.71 -38.34 -9.85
C PRO A 659 -15.82 -38.10 -11.36
N GLN A 660 -16.82 -37.31 -11.82
CA GLN A 660 -16.92 -36.85 -13.20
C GLN A 660 -16.32 -35.47 -13.34
N PRO A 661 -15.32 -35.27 -14.23
CA PRO A 661 -14.78 -33.94 -14.47
C PRO A 661 -15.88 -33.02 -15.03
N PRO A 662 -16.00 -31.77 -14.58
CA PRO A 662 -16.93 -30.82 -15.16
C PRO A 662 -16.56 -30.60 -16.64
N ALA A 663 -17.57 -30.49 -17.50
CA ALA A 663 -17.41 -30.27 -18.94
C ALA A 663 -16.75 -28.91 -19.26
N ALA A 664 -16.85 -27.94 -18.33
CA ALA A 664 -16.08 -26.70 -18.33
C ALA A 664 -15.82 -26.32 -16.85
N PRO A 665 -14.60 -25.88 -16.48
CA PRO A 665 -14.37 -25.37 -15.14
C PRO A 665 -15.20 -24.08 -14.96
N PRO A 666 -15.85 -23.89 -13.79
CA PRO A 666 -16.41 -22.58 -13.43
C PRO A 666 -15.30 -21.52 -13.50
N ALA A 667 -15.66 -20.24 -13.67
CA ALA A 667 -14.70 -19.14 -13.62
C ALA A 667 -13.95 -19.20 -12.28
N GLN A 668 -12.72 -19.73 -12.32
CA GLN A 668 -11.92 -20.01 -11.13
C GLN A 668 -10.66 -19.14 -11.15
N ALA A 669 -10.08 -18.92 -9.97
CA ALA A 669 -8.79 -18.24 -9.83
C ALA A 669 -7.69 -18.94 -10.65
N PRO A 670 -6.66 -18.22 -11.13
CA PRO A 670 -5.57 -18.78 -11.95
C PRO A 670 -4.94 -20.05 -11.35
N ALA A 671 -4.70 -20.06 -10.05
CA ALA A 671 -4.09 -21.19 -9.36
C ALA A 671 -4.98 -22.44 -9.35
N ALA A 672 -6.30 -22.32 -9.21
CA ALA A 672 -7.23 -23.45 -9.22
C ALA A 672 -7.34 -24.07 -10.62
N THR A 673 -7.45 -23.24 -11.66
CA THR A 673 -7.51 -23.70 -13.06
C THR A 673 -6.22 -24.41 -13.45
N PHE A 674 -5.08 -23.86 -13.04
CA PHE A 674 -3.76 -24.51 -13.23
C PHE A 674 -3.66 -25.85 -12.53
N ALA A 675 -4.10 -25.96 -11.27
CA ALA A 675 -4.07 -27.22 -10.52
C ALA A 675 -4.95 -28.31 -11.14
N ILE A 676 -6.11 -27.96 -11.69
CA ILE A 676 -6.99 -28.89 -12.43
C ILE A 676 -6.30 -29.38 -13.72
N ALA A 677 -5.70 -28.45 -14.48
CA ALA A 677 -4.96 -28.78 -15.69
C ALA A 677 -3.76 -29.73 -15.39
N LEU A 678 -3.02 -29.42 -14.32
CA LEU A 678 -1.90 -30.25 -13.84
C LEU A 678 -2.37 -31.66 -13.39
N MET A 679 -3.50 -31.75 -12.70
CA MET A 679 -4.09 -33.04 -12.32
C MET A 679 -4.44 -33.87 -13.55
N GLN A 680 -5.06 -33.27 -14.56
CA GLN A 680 -5.42 -33.95 -15.80
C GLN A 680 -4.18 -34.37 -16.58
N HIS A 681 -3.12 -33.57 -16.60
CA HIS A 681 -1.84 -33.95 -17.20
C HIS A 681 -1.22 -35.16 -16.53
N ARG A 682 -1.27 -35.24 -15.18
CA ARG A 682 -0.63 -36.35 -14.44
C ARG A 682 -1.41 -37.65 -14.43
N PHE A 683 -2.74 -37.59 -14.42
CA PHE A 683 -3.61 -38.74 -14.17
C PHE A 683 -4.65 -38.98 -15.27
N GLY A 684 -4.75 -38.12 -16.27
CA GLY A 684 -5.74 -38.18 -17.33
C GLY A 684 -5.14 -38.44 -18.72
N ALA A 685 -5.97 -38.20 -19.75
CA ALA A 685 -5.54 -38.34 -21.14
C ALA A 685 -4.88 -37.03 -21.65
N PRO A 686 -3.79 -37.09 -22.45
CA PRO A 686 -3.10 -35.91 -22.95
C PRO A 686 -3.98 -34.93 -23.74
N ALA A 687 -4.93 -35.43 -24.52
CA ALA A 687 -5.86 -34.60 -25.30
C ALA A 687 -6.75 -33.69 -24.40
N SER A 688 -7.26 -34.25 -23.30
CA SER A 688 -8.05 -33.48 -22.31
C SER A 688 -7.20 -32.52 -21.54
N ALA A 689 -5.94 -32.89 -21.25
CA ALA A 689 -4.99 -32.03 -20.54
C ALA A 689 -4.64 -30.76 -21.34
N LEU A 690 -4.54 -30.84 -22.67
CA LEU A 690 -4.21 -29.69 -23.50
C LEU A 690 -5.28 -28.60 -23.44
N GLY A 691 -6.56 -28.93 -23.59
CA GLY A 691 -7.65 -27.96 -23.50
C GLY A 691 -7.75 -27.28 -22.13
N LEU A 692 -7.42 -28.01 -21.04
CA LEU A 692 -7.37 -27.44 -19.70
C LEU A 692 -6.12 -26.58 -19.49
N ALA A 693 -4.97 -26.94 -20.08
CA ALA A 693 -3.77 -26.12 -20.05
C ALA A 693 -3.96 -24.79 -20.82
N ASP A 694 -4.63 -24.84 -21.98
CA ASP A 694 -5.03 -23.62 -22.72
C ASP A 694 -6.00 -22.75 -21.89
N SER A 695 -6.96 -23.37 -21.21
CA SER A 695 -7.86 -22.64 -20.29
C SER A 695 -7.13 -22.02 -19.11
N ALA A 696 -6.16 -22.73 -18.53
CA ALA A 696 -5.34 -22.20 -17.43
C ALA A 696 -4.49 -21.02 -17.88
N LEU A 697 -3.92 -21.09 -19.10
CA LEU A 697 -3.18 -19.96 -19.68
C LEU A 697 -4.09 -18.76 -19.91
N ALA A 698 -5.28 -18.95 -20.47
CA ALA A 698 -6.23 -17.87 -20.71
C ALA A 698 -6.68 -17.17 -19.43
N VAL A 699 -6.83 -17.91 -18.31
CA VAL A 699 -7.12 -17.35 -16.99
C VAL A 699 -5.91 -16.61 -16.44
N ALA A 700 -4.71 -17.18 -16.55
CA ALA A 700 -3.47 -16.56 -16.11
C ALA A 700 -3.15 -15.26 -16.88
N ASP A 701 -3.47 -15.21 -18.17
CA ASP A 701 -3.31 -13.99 -19.00
C ASP A 701 -4.25 -12.87 -18.60
N ARG A 702 -5.47 -13.21 -18.16
CA ARG A 702 -6.47 -12.24 -17.76
C ARG A 702 -6.27 -11.74 -16.33
N ASP A 703 -6.06 -12.65 -15.39
CA ASP A 703 -6.15 -12.39 -13.96
C ASP A 703 -4.90 -12.84 -13.16
N GLY A 704 -3.87 -13.40 -13.83
CA GLY A 704 -2.72 -13.99 -13.16
C GLY A 704 -1.50 -13.07 -13.06
N SER A 705 -0.55 -13.50 -12.21
CA SER A 705 0.81 -12.93 -12.15
C SER A 705 1.65 -13.33 -13.37
N PRO A 706 2.79 -12.68 -13.63
CA PRO A 706 3.79 -13.16 -14.58
C PRO A 706 4.24 -14.60 -14.27
N ASN A 707 4.34 -14.99 -12.99
CA ASN A 707 4.68 -16.35 -12.59
C ASN A 707 3.56 -17.35 -12.90
N ASP A 708 2.28 -16.97 -12.73
CA ASP A 708 1.15 -17.83 -13.12
C ASP A 708 1.14 -18.09 -14.63
N ARG A 709 1.38 -17.06 -15.45
CA ARG A 709 1.51 -17.21 -16.91
C ARG A 709 2.68 -18.10 -17.29
N LEU A 710 3.83 -17.93 -16.62
CA LEU A 710 4.98 -18.78 -16.84
C LEU A 710 4.67 -20.24 -16.51
N ARG A 711 4.03 -20.52 -15.36
CA ARG A 711 3.64 -21.88 -14.93
C ARG A 711 2.65 -22.51 -15.91
N ALA A 712 1.64 -21.76 -16.37
CA ALA A 712 0.65 -22.24 -17.34
C ALA A 712 1.30 -22.58 -18.69
N ASN A 713 2.19 -21.75 -19.19
CA ASN A 713 2.97 -22.02 -20.40
C ASN A 713 3.91 -23.23 -20.26
N LEU A 714 4.58 -23.39 -19.11
CA LEU A 714 5.40 -24.56 -18.82
C LEU A 714 4.57 -25.84 -18.86
N LEU A 715 3.39 -25.84 -18.20
CA LEU A 715 2.50 -27.01 -18.24
C LEU A 715 2.00 -27.30 -19.66
N ARG A 716 1.59 -26.27 -20.41
CA ARG A 716 1.17 -26.41 -21.81
C ARG A 716 2.26 -27.03 -22.67
N ALA A 717 3.50 -26.56 -22.55
CA ALA A 717 4.64 -27.12 -23.28
C ALA A 717 4.90 -28.59 -22.92
N LEU A 718 4.80 -28.96 -21.66
CA LEU A 718 4.96 -30.36 -21.22
C LEU A 718 3.86 -31.25 -21.80
N VAL A 719 2.59 -30.83 -21.77
CA VAL A 719 1.48 -31.56 -22.39
C VAL A 719 1.68 -31.74 -23.89
N LEU A 720 2.15 -30.72 -24.59
CA LEU A 720 2.46 -30.77 -26.03
C LEU A 720 3.61 -31.74 -26.33
N LEU A 721 4.67 -31.75 -25.50
CA LEU A 721 5.77 -32.69 -25.65
C LEU A 721 5.33 -34.15 -25.43
N ASP A 722 4.44 -34.41 -24.47
CA ASP A 722 3.92 -35.75 -24.20
C ASP A 722 2.95 -36.22 -25.29
N ALA A 723 2.27 -35.27 -25.96
CA ALA A 723 1.45 -35.53 -27.16
C ALA A 723 2.26 -35.67 -28.46
N GLY A 724 3.61 -35.55 -28.40
CA GLY A 724 4.49 -35.62 -29.58
C GLY A 724 4.49 -34.36 -30.45
N LYS A 725 3.84 -33.26 -30.01
CA LYS A 725 3.69 -31.99 -30.74
C LYS A 725 4.87 -31.04 -30.51
N VAL A 726 6.08 -31.50 -30.87
CA VAL A 726 7.33 -30.80 -30.53
C VAL A 726 7.41 -29.39 -31.15
N GLN A 727 6.83 -29.17 -32.36
CA GLN A 727 6.83 -27.85 -32.98
C GLN A 727 5.97 -26.84 -32.22
N GLU A 728 4.80 -27.26 -31.78
CA GLU A 728 3.91 -26.41 -30.95
C GLU A 728 4.58 -26.11 -29.59
N ALA A 729 5.24 -27.07 -28.96
CA ALA A 729 6.01 -26.85 -27.74
C ALA A 729 7.18 -25.87 -27.96
N THR A 730 7.82 -25.90 -29.15
CA THR A 730 8.87 -24.92 -29.49
C THR A 730 8.31 -23.51 -29.62
N ALA A 731 7.10 -23.33 -30.14
CA ALA A 731 6.47 -22.03 -30.20
C ALA A 731 6.19 -21.46 -28.80
N VAL A 732 5.67 -22.29 -27.88
CA VAL A 732 5.48 -21.91 -26.47
C VAL A 732 6.79 -21.52 -25.79
N LEU A 733 7.88 -22.25 -26.07
CA LEU A 733 9.20 -21.90 -25.55
C LEU A 733 9.65 -20.51 -26.03
N GLY A 734 9.34 -20.14 -27.29
CA GLY A 734 9.64 -18.81 -27.82
C GLY A 734 8.98 -17.68 -27.03
N GLU A 735 7.77 -17.89 -26.51
CA GLU A 735 7.07 -16.92 -25.64
C GLU A 735 7.76 -16.75 -24.27
N LEU A 736 8.51 -17.76 -23.83
CA LEU A 736 9.22 -17.79 -22.55
C LEU A 736 10.69 -17.39 -22.64
N GLU A 737 11.23 -17.09 -23.83
CA GLU A 737 12.67 -16.85 -24.05
C GLU A 737 13.24 -15.75 -23.13
N GLY A 738 12.46 -14.72 -22.84
CA GLY A 738 12.86 -13.64 -21.92
C GLY A 738 13.23 -14.10 -20.50
N TYR A 739 12.69 -15.22 -20.05
CA TYR A 739 12.95 -15.79 -18.72
C TYR A 739 14.06 -16.82 -18.69
N ALA A 740 14.52 -17.34 -19.84
CA ALA A 740 15.44 -18.48 -19.93
C ALA A 740 16.78 -18.25 -19.22
N LYS A 741 17.23 -16.98 -19.08
CA LYS A 741 18.48 -16.62 -18.41
C LYS A 741 18.35 -16.50 -16.89
N ALA A 742 17.13 -16.36 -16.38
CA ALA A 742 16.86 -16.07 -14.95
C ALA A 742 16.08 -17.19 -14.25
N ASP A 743 15.30 -17.98 -14.98
CA ASP A 743 14.45 -19.02 -14.42
C ASP A 743 14.88 -20.42 -14.84
N PHE A 744 15.20 -21.25 -13.84
CA PHE A 744 15.62 -22.64 -14.07
C PHE A 744 14.59 -23.48 -14.82
N ARG A 745 13.29 -23.25 -14.57
CA ARG A 745 12.20 -24.02 -15.18
C ARG A 745 12.16 -23.83 -16.70
N VAL A 746 12.39 -22.59 -17.15
CA VAL A 746 12.43 -22.25 -18.58
C VAL A 746 13.71 -22.80 -19.24
N ALA A 747 14.85 -22.67 -18.59
CA ALA A 747 16.10 -23.25 -19.08
C ALA A 747 16.02 -24.77 -19.22
N TRP A 748 15.41 -25.45 -18.24
CA TRP A 748 15.15 -26.88 -18.27
C TRP A 748 14.18 -27.27 -19.40
N LEU A 749 13.09 -26.51 -19.59
CA LEU A 749 12.15 -26.71 -20.69
C LEU A 749 12.85 -26.57 -22.04
N ALA A 750 13.65 -25.51 -22.21
CA ALA A 750 14.42 -25.27 -23.44
C ALA A 750 15.32 -26.48 -23.78
N TRP A 751 16.07 -26.99 -22.80
CA TRP A 751 16.86 -28.20 -22.97
C TRP A 751 16.01 -29.40 -23.39
N THR A 752 14.87 -29.62 -22.74
CA THR A 752 13.95 -30.73 -23.03
C THR A 752 13.36 -30.65 -24.43
N VAL A 753 12.91 -29.48 -24.86
CA VAL A 753 12.33 -29.22 -26.20
C VAL A 753 13.39 -29.44 -27.28
N TYR A 754 14.59 -28.83 -27.17
CA TYR A 754 15.63 -28.95 -28.17
C TYR A 754 16.19 -30.37 -28.26
N ASN A 755 16.27 -31.09 -27.13
CA ASN A 755 16.68 -32.49 -27.12
C ASN A 755 15.66 -33.40 -27.85
N ARG A 756 14.33 -33.19 -27.60
CA ARG A 756 13.25 -33.91 -28.28
C ARG A 756 13.20 -33.57 -29.79
N ARG A 757 13.57 -32.34 -30.16
CA ARG A 757 13.64 -31.91 -31.57
C ARG A 757 14.86 -32.46 -32.29
N GLY A 758 15.89 -32.97 -31.60
CA GLY A 758 17.13 -33.44 -32.15
C GLY A 758 18.16 -32.35 -32.49
N ASP A 759 17.96 -31.12 -31.98
CA ASP A 759 18.83 -29.99 -32.18
C ASP A 759 19.97 -29.95 -31.18
N ALA A 760 21.03 -30.74 -31.46
CA ALA A 760 22.12 -30.98 -30.54
C ALA A 760 22.89 -29.71 -30.11
N ALA A 761 22.94 -28.66 -30.94
CA ALA A 761 23.65 -27.42 -30.60
C ALA A 761 22.84 -26.59 -29.62
N LEU A 762 21.55 -26.36 -29.89
CA LEU A 762 20.65 -25.63 -28.97
C LEU A 762 20.45 -26.40 -27.67
N ALA A 763 20.31 -27.73 -27.74
CA ALA A 763 20.19 -28.56 -26.55
C ALA A 763 21.41 -28.45 -25.62
N ARG A 764 22.65 -28.44 -26.14
CA ARG A 764 23.85 -28.23 -25.33
C ARG A 764 23.88 -26.87 -24.64
N ASN A 765 23.52 -25.80 -25.38
CA ASN A 765 23.47 -24.43 -24.82
C ASN A 765 22.43 -24.32 -23.72
N ALA A 766 21.22 -24.85 -23.96
CA ALA A 766 20.13 -24.85 -22.97
C ALA A 766 20.48 -25.70 -21.74
N LEU A 767 21.16 -26.84 -21.92
CA LEU A 767 21.65 -27.67 -20.82
C LEU A 767 22.67 -26.90 -19.97
N ALA A 768 23.62 -26.22 -20.58
CA ALA A 768 24.61 -25.41 -19.86
C ALA A 768 23.92 -24.32 -19.02
N GLN A 769 22.91 -23.66 -19.59
CA GLN A 769 22.10 -22.66 -18.88
C GLN A 769 21.31 -23.29 -17.72
N ALA A 770 20.64 -24.41 -17.94
CA ALA A 770 19.93 -25.13 -16.90
C ALA A 770 20.87 -25.59 -15.78
N GLN A 771 22.09 -26.06 -16.12
CA GLN A 771 23.12 -26.40 -15.15
C GLN A 771 23.59 -25.20 -14.31
N ALA A 772 23.74 -24.03 -14.93
CA ALA A 772 24.12 -22.82 -14.22
C ALA A 772 23.05 -22.36 -13.21
N LEU A 773 21.77 -22.56 -13.55
CA LEU A 773 20.62 -22.12 -12.72
C LEU A 773 20.10 -23.17 -11.75
N ARG A 774 20.54 -24.43 -11.87
CA ARG A 774 19.95 -25.54 -11.09
C ARG A 774 20.19 -25.44 -9.60
N GLY A 775 21.31 -24.86 -9.16
CA GLY A 775 21.75 -24.96 -7.77
C GLY A 775 21.88 -26.43 -7.34
N GLN A 776 21.20 -26.81 -6.28
CA GLN A 776 21.17 -28.18 -5.74
C GLN A 776 20.05 -29.09 -6.30
N ARG A 777 19.28 -28.58 -7.30
CA ARG A 777 18.20 -29.36 -7.93
C ARG A 777 18.71 -30.44 -8.85
N THR A 778 17.91 -31.50 -9.07
CA THR A 778 18.17 -32.48 -10.10
C THR A 778 17.69 -32.03 -11.49
N LEU A 779 18.41 -32.43 -12.54
CA LEU A 779 18.01 -32.22 -13.93
C LEU A 779 17.14 -33.36 -14.49
N THR A 780 17.08 -34.50 -13.80
CA THR A 780 16.42 -35.71 -14.31
C THR A 780 14.91 -35.71 -14.18
N LEU A 781 14.35 -34.75 -13.42
CA LEU A 781 12.92 -34.64 -13.17
C LEU A 781 12.40 -33.27 -13.64
N PRO A 782 11.13 -33.19 -14.07
CA PRO A 782 10.50 -31.90 -14.32
C PRO A 782 10.61 -30.98 -13.08
N PRO A 783 10.83 -29.68 -13.30
CA PRO A 783 10.87 -28.73 -12.18
C PRO A 783 9.53 -28.64 -11.45
N VAL A 784 9.57 -28.13 -10.24
CA VAL A 784 8.35 -27.77 -9.51
C VAL A 784 7.67 -26.64 -10.27
N LEU A 785 6.43 -26.86 -10.66
CA LEU A 785 5.63 -25.91 -11.46
C LEU A 785 4.89 -24.93 -10.57
#